data_3205209f5171f5c83c3bda102c97d97a
#
_entry.id   3205209f5171f5c83c3bda102c97d97a
#
_cell.length_a   1.000
_cell.length_b   1.000
_cell.length_c   1.000
_cell.angle_alpha   90.00
_cell.angle_beta   90.00
_cell.angle_gamma   90.00
#
_symmetry.space_group_name_H-M   'P 1'
#
loop_
_entity.id
_entity.type
_entity.pdbx_description
1 polymer ?
#
loop_
_entity_poly.entity_id
_entity_poly.type
_entity_poly.pdbx_seq_one_letter_code
_entity_poly.pdbx_strand_id
1 'polypeptide(L)'
;MTQMKRYTVDESSSSNLERALTLEWLDTNGLGSYASSTILSCNTRKYHGLLVANLRMPKGRYVLLSWLEDSVISGEKEFFLSCCQYPGVFFPREKHFLKEFSLDYSPRFTYEADGIRIHKAIMMIHNEDRVLIRYDVEHCQFPGALRLKPFVAFRGYHALTKENMFLQTETYKTERGFSLHPYDGMPPIVVQTNVEAKIFPSPVWYNNFEYEREKDRGFDWHEDLFCPGILEIPIEKGSTVIISASTDACREKLEEIWMTETARRANEALRDEKIAEKLENEEDRIHVRNLITSGRQFLVNSPSGRPAIIAGYHWFGDWGRDTLISFPGLTFLSGRSEEGMAILDSMSAYEKNGILPNYFSDDEMENAYNTVDTSLWYFWSIQQMLKYGGDIRFIKSRLWPVMKRILKGYMDGTAFNIYMGENGLLHAGDKDTHITWMDATVRGTPVTARWGYPVEINALWYNAICFVDELGQLFDDHEFSFQDLILKIRKSFVDTFWIEGEAYLGDVFRDGFLDQAVRPNQILAVSLPYSPLDTAKWVGVVEKVKKHLLTPVGLRTLSPEDKSYKGRYEGDGLTRDAAYHQGTVWPWLIAHFGEAYMKAAEDKAAAKTFLLNYIRTFLRNHMTEAGIGCISEIFDGDAPHRPNGCISQAWSAAGLIRLYMLLNDTPDT
;
A
#
# COMPACT_ATOMS: atom_id res chain seq x y z
N MET A 1 -31.33 1.99 -6.56
CA MET A 1 -30.07 2.49 -7.16
C MET A 1 -29.30 1.29 -7.70
N THR A 2 -29.07 1.22 -9.00
CA THR A 2 -28.24 0.16 -9.61
C THR A 2 -26.82 0.36 -9.11
N GLN A 3 -26.31 -0.57 -8.32
CA GLN A 3 -24.99 -0.52 -7.73
C GLN A 3 -23.96 -0.67 -8.86
N MET A 4 -23.11 0.33 -9.07
CA MET A 4 -22.15 0.35 -10.17
C MET A 4 -20.92 -0.46 -9.75
N LYS A 5 -20.75 -1.65 -10.34
CA LYS A 5 -19.59 -2.53 -10.08
C LYS A 5 -18.31 -1.85 -10.56
N ARG A 6 -17.33 -1.69 -9.69
CA ARG A 6 -16.01 -1.10 -10.04
C ARG A 6 -15.18 -2.06 -10.88
N TYR A 7 -15.09 -3.30 -10.43
CA TYR A 7 -14.33 -4.37 -11.07
C TYR A 7 -15.14 -5.66 -11.04
N THR A 8 -15.07 -6.42 -12.13
CA THR A 8 -15.76 -7.71 -12.25
C THR A 8 -14.82 -8.74 -12.85
N VAL A 9 -14.78 -9.92 -12.25
CA VAL A 9 -14.09 -11.11 -12.76
C VAL A 9 -15.16 -12.17 -13.01
N ASP A 10 -15.33 -12.55 -14.26
CA ASP A 10 -16.35 -13.50 -14.71
C ASP A 10 -15.92 -14.96 -14.55
N GLU A 11 -16.85 -15.89 -14.84
CA GLU A 11 -16.61 -17.34 -14.80
C GLU A 11 -15.45 -17.77 -15.70
N SER A 12 -15.25 -17.13 -16.86
CA SER A 12 -14.17 -17.50 -17.78
C SER A 12 -12.79 -17.29 -17.16
N SER A 13 -12.64 -16.22 -16.37
CA SER A 13 -11.42 -15.90 -15.64
C SER A 13 -11.27 -16.69 -14.34
N SER A 14 -12.37 -16.98 -13.62
CA SER A 14 -12.35 -17.72 -12.36
C SER A 14 -12.23 -19.25 -12.55
N SER A 15 -12.59 -19.78 -13.72
CA SER A 15 -12.47 -21.21 -14.02
C SER A 15 -11.02 -21.69 -14.22
N ASN A 16 -10.09 -20.78 -14.50
CA ASN A 16 -8.66 -21.08 -14.50
C ASN A 16 -8.15 -20.97 -13.05
N LEU A 17 -7.95 -22.12 -12.38
CA LEU A 17 -7.55 -22.21 -10.98
C LEU A 17 -6.26 -21.44 -10.70
N GLU A 18 -5.22 -21.62 -11.52
CA GLU A 18 -3.92 -20.97 -11.35
C GLU A 18 -4.07 -19.45 -11.39
N ARG A 19 -4.79 -18.90 -12.37
CA ARG A 19 -5.07 -17.48 -12.46
C ARG A 19 -5.93 -16.99 -11.29
N ALA A 20 -7.00 -17.68 -10.95
CA ALA A 20 -7.91 -17.27 -9.89
C ALA A 20 -7.23 -17.19 -8.52
N LEU A 21 -6.24 -18.06 -8.26
CA LEU A 21 -5.41 -18.03 -7.05
C LEU A 21 -4.41 -16.87 -7.03
N THR A 22 -4.18 -16.17 -8.15
CA THR A 22 -3.34 -14.96 -8.19
C THR A 22 -4.15 -13.67 -8.00
N LEU A 23 -5.48 -13.74 -8.10
CA LEU A 23 -6.37 -12.59 -7.95
C LEU A 23 -6.79 -12.44 -6.50
N GLU A 24 -6.28 -11.39 -5.86
CA GLU A 24 -6.46 -11.13 -4.43
C GLU A 24 -7.37 -9.89 -4.23
N TRP A 25 -8.11 -9.89 -3.14
CA TRP A 25 -8.90 -8.73 -2.73
C TRP A 25 -8.49 -8.26 -1.33
N LEU A 26 -8.73 -7.00 -1.03
CA LEU A 26 -8.42 -6.35 0.24
C LEU A 26 -9.58 -5.47 0.67
N ASP A 27 -9.92 -5.51 1.96
CA ASP A 27 -10.85 -4.60 2.61
C ASP A 27 -10.30 -4.18 3.98
N THR A 28 -10.40 -2.90 4.34
CA THR A 28 -9.74 -2.33 5.53
C THR A 28 -10.73 -1.55 6.41
N ASN A 29 -10.37 -1.36 7.69
CA ASN A 29 -11.24 -0.70 8.67
C ASN A 29 -10.81 0.71 9.11
N GLY A 30 -9.71 1.26 8.59
CA GLY A 30 -9.18 2.57 9.02
C GLY A 30 -8.35 2.54 10.31
N LEU A 31 -8.13 1.35 10.91
CA LEU A 31 -7.24 1.16 12.07
C LEU A 31 -5.96 0.40 11.69
N GLY A 32 -5.77 0.08 10.42
CA GLY A 32 -4.70 -0.79 9.95
C GLY A 32 -5.03 -2.29 9.99
N SER A 33 -6.23 -2.66 10.46
CA SER A 33 -6.77 -4.01 10.35
C SER A 33 -7.37 -4.23 8.97
N TYR A 34 -7.43 -5.49 8.53
CA TYR A 34 -7.90 -5.83 7.21
C TYR A 34 -8.51 -7.25 7.11
N ALA A 35 -9.27 -7.45 6.05
CA ALA A 35 -9.64 -8.74 5.51
C ALA A 35 -9.08 -8.89 4.10
N SER A 36 -8.53 -10.05 3.76
CA SER A 36 -7.93 -10.33 2.44
C SER A 36 -7.87 -11.83 2.18
N SER A 37 -8.14 -12.23 0.94
CA SER A 37 -7.96 -13.58 0.43
C SER A 37 -7.95 -13.53 -1.11
N THR A 38 -7.94 -14.69 -1.76
CA THR A 38 -8.16 -14.78 -3.22
C THR A 38 -9.66 -14.75 -3.55
N ILE A 39 -9.99 -14.55 -4.83
CA ILE A 39 -11.39 -14.60 -5.31
C ILE A 39 -12.04 -15.98 -5.12
N LEU A 40 -11.26 -17.03 -4.91
CA LEU A 40 -11.75 -18.37 -4.58
C LEU A 40 -11.92 -18.61 -3.08
N SER A 41 -11.72 -17.57 -2.25
CA SER A 41 -11.66 -17.71 -0.79
C SER A 41 -10.63 -18.76 -0.35
N CYS A 42 -9.52 -18.90 -1.09
CA CYS A 42 -8.39 -19.77 -0.82
C CYS A 42 -7.21 -18.90 -0.35
N ASN A 43 -6.74 -19.12 0.85
CA ASN A 43 -5.57 -18.40 1.36
C ASN A 43 -4.29 -18.94 0.71
N THR A 44 -3.57 -18.10 -0.01
CA THR A 44 -2.28 -18.43 -0.65
C THR A 44 -1.09 -17.76 0.03
N ARG A 45 -1.37 -16.88 1.01
CA ARG A 45 -0.36 -16.17 1.82
C ARG A 45 -0.65 -16.35 3.30
N LYS A 46 0.39 -16.38 4.13
CA LYS A 46 0.23 -16.30 5.59
C LYS A 46 -0.43 -15.00 6.07
N TYR A 47 -0.40 -13.97 5.22
CA TYR A 47 -1.02 -12.66 5.46
C TYR A 47 -2.52 -12.61 5.13
N HIS A 48 -3.05 -13.62 4.44
CA HIS A 48 -4.49 -13.73 4.22
C HIS A 48 -5.22 -14.05 5.53
N GLY A 49 -6.39 -13.46 5.67
CA GLY A 49 -7.27 -13.68 6.81
C GLY A 49 -8.55 -12.87 6.65
N LEU A 50 -9.62 -13.37 7.24
CA LEU A 50 -10.92 -12.66 7.27
C LEU A 50 -10.98 -11.62 8.39
N LEU A 51 -10.14 -11.77 9.44
CA LEU A 51 -9.92 -10.76 10.45
C LEU A 51 -8.44 -10.76 10.84
N VAL A 52 -7.68 -9.84 10.23
CA VAL A 52 -6.34 -9.52 10.64
C VAL A 52 -6.42 -8.20 11.41
N ALA A 53 -6.42 -8.29 12.73
CA ALA A 53 -6.64 -7.16 13.62
C ALA A 53 -5.34 -6.47 14.01
N ASN A 54 -5.32 -5.14 14.02
CA ASN A 54 -4.21 -4.32 14.49
C ASN A 54 -4.42 -3.98 15.97
N LEU A 55 -3.94 -4.86 16.83
CA LEU A 55 -4.25 -4.83 18.27
C LEU A 55 -3.42 -3.78 19.01
N ARG A 56 -4.00 -3.22 20.08
CA ARG A 56 -3.28 -2.39 21.07
C ARG A 56 -2.50 -3.26 22.04
N MET A 57 -3.03 -4.41 22.41
CA MET A 57 -2.43 -5.38 23.34
C MET A 57 -2.83 -6.80 22.91
N PRO A 58 -1.86 -7.68 22.58
CA PRO A 58 -0.47 -7.34 22.29
C PRO A 58 -0.36 -6.45 21.07
N LYS A 59 0.66 -5.57 21.03
CA LYS A 59 0.81 -4.58 19.93
C LYS A 59 1.08 -5.25 18.59
N GLY A 60 0.47 -4.73 17.53
CA GLY A 60 0.70 -5.09 16.13
C GLY A 60 -0.43 -5.90 15.51
N ARG A 61 -0.19 -6.35 14.26
CA ARG A 61 -1.19 -7.10 13.50
C ARG A 61 -1.16 -8.58 13.81
N TYR A 62 -2.35 -9.14 14.09
CA TYR A 62 -2.56 -10.56 14.38
C TYR A 62 -3.64 -11.14 13.50
N VAL A 63 -3.39 -12.31 12.91
CA VAL A 63 -4.42 -13.10 12.23
C VAL A 63 -5.26 -13.80 13.28
N LEU A 64 -6.48 -13.31 13.51
CA LEU A 64 -7.42 -13.89 14.46
C LEU A 64 -8.30 -14.93 13.77
N LEU A 65 -9.12 -14.51 12.78
CA LEU A 65 -9.87 -15.41 11.91
C LEU A 65 -9.12 -15.54 10.58
N SER A 66 -8.45 -16.67 10.38
CA SER A 66 -7.68 -16.93 9.16
C SER A 66 -8.62 -17.25 7.99
N TRP A 67 -9.54 -18.17 8.18
CA TRP A 67 -10.36 -18.70 7.10
C TRP A 67 -11.74 -19.12 7.60
N LEU A 68 -12.72 -19.14 6.71
CA LEU A 68 -14.06 -19.68 6.95
C LEU A 68 -14.35 -20.69 5.86
N GLU A 69 -14.41 -22.00 6.23
CA GLU A 69 -14.96 -22.99 5.34
C GLU A 69 -16.47 -22.82 5.34
N ASP A 70 -17.00 -22.40 4.23
CA ASP A 70 -18.42 -22.18 4.01
C ASP A 70 -18.95 -23.12 2.93
N SER A 71 -20.07 -23.79 3.22
CA SER A 71 -20.74 -24.70 2.30
C SER A 71 -22.25 -24.59 2.41
N VAL A 72 -22.94 -25.00 1.36
CA VAL A 72 -24.41 -25.11 1.33
C VAL A 72 -24.78 -26.58 1.23
N ILE A 73 -25.59 -27.05 2.17
CA ILE A 73 -26.16 -28.39 2.18
C ILE A 73 -27.56 -28.31 1.57
N SER A 74 -27.85 -29.14 0.55
CA SER A 74 -29.18 -29.28 -0.04
C SER A 74 -29.44 -30.75 -0.33
N GLY A 75 -30.37 -31.33 0.40
CA GLY A 75 -30.61 -32.77 0.38
C GLY A 75 -29.39 -33.55 0.89
N GLU A 76 -28.89 -34.47 0.07
CA GLU A 76 -27.69 -35.27 0.36
C GLU A 76 -26.38 -34.67 -0.16
N LYS A 77 -26.45 -33.49 -0.81
CA LYS A 77 -25.29 -32.82 -1.43
C LYS A 77 -24.79 -31.68 -0.57
N GLU A 78 -23.48 -31.47 -0.59
CA GLU A 78 -22.79 -30.34 0.02
C GLU A 78 -21.96 -29.62 -1.03
N PHE A 79 -22.16 -28.30 -1.17
CA PHE A 79 -21.49 -27.42 -2.14
C PHE A 79 -20.60 -26.44 -1.40
N PHE A 80 -19.27 -26.56 -1.55
CA PHE A 80 -18.31 -25.68 -0.91
C PHE A 80 -18.17 -24.36 -1.69
N LEU A 81 -18.23 -23.23 -0.97
CA LEU A 81 -18.08 -21.87 -1.53
C LEU A 81 -16.65 -21.35 -1.39
N SER A 82 -15.84 -21.97 -0.56
CA SER A 82 -14.42 -21.68 -0.35
C SER A 82 -13.56 -22.90 -0.63
N CYS A 83 -12.25 -22.71 -0.77
CA CYS A 83 -11.30 -23.79 -0.89
C CYS A 83 -10.02 -23.53 -0.11
N CYS A 84 -9.24 -24.57 0.15
CA CYS A 84 -7.92 -24.49 0.76
C CYS A 84 -6.97 -25.50 0.12
N GLN A 85 -5.69 -25.33 0.35
CA GLN A 85 -4.66 -26.24 -0.11
C GLN A 85 -4.04 -26.98 1.06
N TYR A 86 -3.93 -28.29 0.89
CA TYR A 86 -3.15 -29.21 1.73
C TYR A 86 -2.03 -29.84 0.90
N PRO A 87 -1.04 -30.54 1.48
CA PRO A 87 0.04 -31.16 0.74
C PRO A 87 -0.46 -32.05 -0.40
N GLY A 88 -0.21 -31.60 -1.63
CA GLY A 88 -0.59 -32.30 -2.84
C GLY A 88 -2.07 -32.31 -3.21
N VAL A 89 -2.93 -31.55 -2.51
CA VAL A 89 -4.36 -31.54 -2.81
C VAL A 89 -5.05 -30.21 -2.49
N PHE A 90 -5.91 -29.75 -3.41
CA PHE A 90 -6.91 -28.74 -3.12
C PHE A 90 -8.17 -29.40 -2.51
N PHE A 91 -8.75 -28.76 -1.49
CA PHE A 91 -10.02 -29.16 -0.91
C PHE A 91 -11.03 -28.01 -1.07
N PRO A 92 -12.26 -28.28 -1.56
CA PRO A 92 -12.69 -29.53 -2.18
C PRO A 92 -12.00 -29.79 -3.53
N ARG A 93 -11.96 -31.05 -3.97
CA ARG A 93 -11.41 -31.46 -5.28
C ARG A 93 -12.34 -31.14 -6.44
N GLU A 94 -13.58 -30.80 -6.13
CA GLU A 94 -14.64 -30.58 -7.10
C GLU A 94 -14.51 -29.18 -7.74
N LYS A 95 -15.27 -28.98 -8.83
CA LYS A 95 -15.35 -27.72 -9.55
C LYS A 95 -15.78 -26.59 -8.62
N HIS A 96 -15.14 -25.41 -8.74
CA HIS A 96 -15.59 -24.20 -8.07
C HIS A 96 -16.92 -23.73 -8.63
N PHE A 97 -17.81 -23.31 -7.76
CA PHE A 97 -19.15 -22.83 -8.11
C PHE A 97 -19.21 -21.31 -8.29
N LEU A 98 -18.07 -20.63 -8.21
CA LEU A 98 -17.98 -19.19 -8.41
C LEU A 98 -18.29 -18.81 -9.87
N LYS A 99 -19.35 -18.01 -10.07
CA LYS A 99 -19.77 -17.47 -11.35
C LYS A 99 -19.22 -16.07 -11.60
N GLU A 100 -19.18 -15.27 -10.55
CA GLU A 100 -18.72 -13.89 -10.64
C GLU A 100 -18.10 -13.46 -9.31
N PHE A 101 -16.97 -12.80 -9.40
CA PHE A 101 -16.45 -11.96 -8.34
C PHE A 101 -16.60 -10.50 -8.76
N SER A 102 -17.04 -9.63 -7.86
CA SER A 102 -17.05 -8.19 -8.10
C SER A 102 -16.56 -7.41 -6.88
N LEU A 103 -15.87 -6.32 -7.15
CA LEU A 103 -15.45 -5.35 -6.15
C LEU A 103 -16.18 -4.04 -6.41
N ASP A 104 -16.99 -3.64 -5.43
CA ASP A 104 -17.72 -2.39 -5.43
C ASP A 104 -17.38 -1.63 -4.12
N TYR A 105 -18.28 -1.56 -3.17
CA TYR A 105 -17.99 -1.07 -1.81
C TYR A 105 -17.32 -2.14 -0.94
N SER A 106 -17.47 -3.40 -1.33
CA SER A 106 -16.90 -4.57 -0.65
C SER A 106 -16.73 -5.71 -1.64
N PRO A 107 -15.86 -6.71 -1.35
CA PRO A 107 -15.77 -7.95 -2.11
C PRO A 107 -17.10 -8.68 -2.14
N ARG A 108 -17.57 -9.08 -3.34
CA ARG A 108 -18.81 -9.80 -3.58
C ARG A 108 -18.58 -11.00 -4.46
N PHE A 109 -19.24 -12.08 -4.14
CA PHE A 109 -19.12 -13.37 -4.82
C PHE A 109 -20.51 -13.86 -5.18
N THR A 110 -20.71 -14.34 -6.40
CA THR A 110 -21.93 -15.02 -6.83
C THR A 110 -21.60 -16.47 -7.12
N TYR A 111 -22.25 -17.38 -6.41
CA TYR A 111 -22.10 -18.81 -6.59
C TYR A 111 -23.37 -19.41 -7.17
N GLU A 112 -23.21 -20.43 -8.03
CA GLU A 112 -24.33 -21.16 -8.61
C GLU A 112 -24.02 -22.64 -8.74
N ALA A 113 -24.82 -23.47 -8.11
CA ALA A 113 -24.71 -24.92 -8.11
C ALA A 113 -26.10 -25.57 -7.97
N ASP A 114 -26.43 -26.51 -8.84
CA ASP A 114 -27.56 -27.45 -8.70
C ASP A 114 -28.89 -26.80 -8.24
N GLY A 115 -29.28 -25.69 -8.88
CA GLY A 115 -30.50 -24.95 -8.52
C GLY A 115 -30.40 -24.07 -7.27
N ILE A 116 -29.18 -23.81 -6.79
CA ILE A 116 -28.91 -22.84 -5.71
C ILE A 116 -28.14 -21.68 -6.32
N ARG A 117 -28.56 -20.44 -6.03
CA ARG A 117 -27.82 -19.23 -6.31
C ARG A 117 -27.72 -18.38 -5.06
N ILE A 118 -26.49 -18.09 -4.66
CA ILE A 118 -26.19 -17.39 -3.42
C ILE A 118 -25.16 -16.29 -3.68
N HIS A 119 -25.36 -15.14 -3.05
CA HIS A 119 -24.43 -14.02 -3.05
C HIS A 119 -23.76 -13.91 -1.69
N LYS A 120 -22.43 -13.89 -1.67
CA LYS A 120 -21.62 -13.64 -0.47
C LYS A 120 -21.01 -12.25 -0.60
N ALA A 121 -20.98 -11.48 0.49
CA ALA A 121 -20.25 -10.22 0.58
C ALA A 121 -19.49 -10.15 1.89
N ILE A 122 -18.28 -9.54 1.88
CA ILE A 122 -17.42 -9.42 3.04
C ILE A 122 -17.13 -7.95 3.29
N MET A 123 -17.22 -7.48 4.54
CA MET A 123 -17.05 -6.06 4.85
C MET A 123 -16.42 -5.86 6.23
N MET A 124 -15.26 -5.20 6.28
CA MET A 124 -14.70 -4.69 7.53
C MET A 124 -15.48 -3.45 8.00
N ILE A 125 -15.76 -3.36 9.28
CA ILE A 125 -16.48 -2.23 9.87
C ILE A 125 -15.49 -1.13 10.25
N HIS A 126 -15.77 0.09 9.81
CA HIS A 126 -14.89 1.23 10.04
C HIS A 126 -14.68 1.51 11.52
N ASN A 127 -13.41 1.66 11.92
CA ASN A 127 -12.97 1.88 13.31
C ASN A 127 -13.31 0.75 14.30
N GLU A 128 -13.60 -0.46 13.80
CA GLU A 128 -13.80 -1.65 14.64
C GLU A 128 -12.98 -2.83 14.12
N ASP A 129 -12.44 -3.66 15.03
CA ASP A 129 -11.86 -4.96 14.69
C ASP A 129 -12.97 -6.00 14.51
N ARG A 130 -13.76 -5.78 13.47
CA ARG A 130 -14.94 -6.54 13.10
C ARG A 130 -15.04 -6.75 11.60
N VAL A 131 -15.28 -7.98 11.19
CA VAL A 131 -15.70 -8.33 9.83
C VAL A 131 -17.12 -8.84 9.84
N LEU A 132 -17.92 -8.38 8.88
CA LEU A 132 -19.23 -8.94 8.57
C LEU A 132 -19.16 -9.73 7.27
N ILE A 133 -19.75 -10.92 7.28
CA ILE A 133 -19.90 -11.78 6.10
C ILE A 133 -21.38 -12.01 5.91
N ARG A 134 -21.91 -11.57 4.76
CA ARG A 134 -23.32 -11.63 4.43
C ARG A 134 -23.56 -12.62 3.29
N TYR A 135 -24.58 -13.47 3.45
CA TYR A 135 -25.07 -14.39 2.44
C TYR A 135 -26.53 -14.07 2.13
N ASP A 136 -26.84 -13.81 0.86
CA ASP A 136 -28.19 -13.61 0.34
C ASP A 136 -28.54 -14.76 -0.60
N VAL A 137 -29.57 -15.54 -0.27
CA VAL A 137 -30.03 -16.68 -1.06
C VAL A 137 -31.03 -16.22 -2.10
N GLU A 138 -30.57 -15.98 -3.33
CA GLU A 138 -31.44 -15.53 -4.44
C GLU A 138 -32.38 -16.65 -4.89
N HIS A 139 -31.83 -17.86 -5.03
CA HIS A 139 -32.55 -19.05 -5.43
C HIS A 139 -32.09 -20.27 -4.65
N CYS A 140 -33.07 -21.07 -4.21
CA CYS A 140 -32.85 -22.39 -3.61
C CYS A 140 -34.06 -23.24 -3.93
N GLN A 141 -33.88 -24.33 -4.67
CA GLN A 141 -34.99 -25.18 -5.11
C GLN A 141 -35.65 -25.88 -3.93
N PHE A 142 -34.88 -26.26 -2.91
CA PHE A 142 -35.32 -26.91 -1.69
C PHE A 142 -34.67 -26.24 -0.49
N PRO A 143 -35.33 -26.21 0.69
CA PRO A 143 -34.73 -25.75 1.92
C PRO A 143 -33.40 -26.50 2.19
N GLY A 144 -32.39 -25.76 2.62
CA GLY A 144 -31.05 -26.27 2.89
C GLY A 144 -30.47 -25.69 4.18
N ALA A 145 -29.20 -25.86 4.35
CA ALA A 145 -28.47 -25.25 5.45
C ALA A 145 -27.14 -24.63 4.95
N LEU A 146 -26.82 -23.47 5.44
CA LEU A 146 -25.49 -22.88 5.35
C LEU A 146 -24.68 -23.45 6.50
N ARG A 147 -23.59 -24.16 6.18
CA ARG A 147 -22.63 -24.71 7.15
C ARG A 147 -21.36 -23.92 7.14
N LEU A 148 -20.88 -23.55 8.32
CA LEU A 148 -19.74 -22.68 8.51
C LEU A 148 -18.79 -23.27 9.54
N LYS A 149 -17.48 -23.36 9.19
CA LYS A 149 -16.42 -23.74 10.09
C LYS A 149 -15.38 -22.60 10.15
N PRO A 150 -15.36 -21.81 11.22
CA PRO A 150 -14.35 -20.77 11.40
C PRO A 150 -13.01 -21.39 11.79
N PHE A 151 -11.94 -20.99 11.12
CA PHE A 151 -10.58 -21.39 11.42
C PHE A 151 -9.81 -20.20 11.99
N VAL A 152 -9.35 -20.35 13.23
CA VAL A 152 -8.61 -19.32 13.96
C VAL A 152 -7.13 -19.65 14.04
N ALA A 153 -6.29 -18.62 14.04
CA ALA A 153 -4.84 -18.73 14.09
C ALA A 153 -4.23 -18.08 15.34
N PHE A 154 -4.68 -16.88 15.72
CA PHE A 154 -4.20 -16.10 16.86
C PHE A 154 -2.68 -15.95 16.91
N ARG A 155 -2.10 -15.54 15.80
CA ARG A 155 -0.65 -15.36 15.65
C ARG A 155 -0.30 -14.04 15.04
N GLY A 156 0.88 -13.52 15.32
CA GLY A 156 1.42 -12.38 14.60
C GLY A 156 1.42 -12.64 13.09
N TYR A 157 1.05 -11.68 12.28
CA TYR A 157 0.83 -11.86 10.84
C TYR A 157 2.09 -12.25 10.04
N HIS A 158 3.28 -12.07 10.60
CA HIS A 158 4.55 -12.54 10.02
C HIS A 158 4.86 -14.00 10.37
N ALA A 159 4.23 -14.55 11.40
CA ALA A 159 4.44 -15.92 11.87
C ALA A 159 3.47 -16.92 11.24
N LEU A 160 3.66 -18.18 11.52
CA LEU A 160 2.73 -19.30 11.27
C LEU A 160 2.47 -20.02 12.57
N THR A 161 1.26 -20.54 12.77
CA THR A 161 0.94 -21.33 13.96
C THR A 161 1.01 -22.84 13.68
N LYS A 162 1.25 -23.58 14.74
CA LYS A 162 1.22 -25.04 14.75
C LYS A 162 0.35 -25.52 15.89
N GLU A 163 -0.23 -26.73 15.73
CA GLU A 163 -0.94 -27.39 16.81
C GLU A 163 -0.13 -27.36 18.09
N ASN A 164 -0.75 -26.93 19.19
CA ASN A 164 -0.09 -26.81 20.49
C ASN A 164 -1.08 -27.01 21.63
N MET A 165 -0.53 -27.37 22.80
CA MET A 165 -1.30 -27.65 24.01
C MET A 165 -1.67 -26.38 24.83
N PHE A 166 -1.19 -25.21 24.44
CA PHE A 166 -1.42 -23.97 25.17
C PHE A 166 -2.72 -23.29 24.77
N LEU A 167 -3.29 -23.68 23.62
CA LEU A 167 -4.54 -23.13 23.13
C LEU A 167 -5.69 -23.59 24.03
N GLN A 168 -6.44 -22.61 24.57
CA GLN A 168 -7.67 -22.86 25.31
C GLN A 168 -8.79 -23.15 24.33
N THR A 169 -9.37 -24.35 24.41
CA THR A 169 -10.34 -24.85 23.42
C THR A 169 -11.80 -24.59 23.79
N GLU A 170 -12.05 -24.09 25.01
CA GLU A 170 -13.41 -23.88 25.54
C GLU A 170 -14.09 -22.70 24.83
N THR A 171 -15.31 -22.95 24.35
CA THR A 171 -16.16 -21.92 23.76
C THR A 171 -17.28 -21.57 24.72
N TYR A 172 -17.57 -20.28 24.83
CA TYR A 172 -18.62 -19.74 25.66
C TYR A 172 -19.81 -19.30 24.80
N LYS A 173 -21.00 -19.82 25.10
CA LYS A 173 -22.20 -19.48 24.34
C LYS A 173 -22.55 -18.00 24.54
N THR A 174 -22.79 -17.28 23.44
CA THR A 174 -23.37 -15.92 23.40
C THR A 174 -24.84 -15.99 23.00
N GLU A 175 -25.55 -14.86 22.92
CA GLU A 175 -26.98 -14.83 22.57
C GLU A 175 -27.25 -15.50 21.23
N ARG A 176 -26.40 -15.25 20.20
CA ARG A 176 -26.54 -15.81 18.85
C ARG A 176 -25.21 -16.26 18.27
N GLY A 177 -24.45 -17.03 19.04
CA GLY A 177 -23.15 -17.47 18.61
C GLY A 177 -22.30 -17.99 19.77
N PHE A 178 -20.98 -17.80 19.67
CA PHE A 178 -20.03 -18.18 20.70
C PHE A 178 -18.85 -17.22 20.77
N SER A 179 -18.11 -17.24 21.87
CA SER A 179 -16.79 -16.62 22.00
C SER A 179 -15.73 -17.66 22.36
N LEU A 180 -14.49 -17.41 21.97
CA LEU A 180 -13.31 -18.20 22.25
C LEU A 180 -12.20 -17.27 22.74
N HIS A 181 -11.53 -17.64 23.83
CA HIS A 181 -10.33 -16.99 24.34
C HIS A 181 -9.14 -17.95 24.21
N PRO A 182 -8.44 -17.97 23.06
CA PRO A 182 -7.48 -19.06 22.80
C PRO A 182 -6.19 -18.97 23.60
N TYR A 183 -5.74 -17.76 23.96
CA TYR A 183 -4.50 -17.54 24.71
C TYR A 183 -4.63 -16.39 25.69
N ASP A 184 -3.99 -16.50 26.87
CA ASP A 184 -3.90 -15.41 27.82
C ASP A 184 -3.21 -14.18 27.22
N GLY A 185 -3.74 -13.01 27.50
CA GLY A 185 -3.23 -11.74 26.97
C GLY A 185 -3.66 -11.40 25.54
N MET A 186 -4.35 -12.30 24.84
CA MET A 186 -5.00 -12.03 23.56
C MET A 186 -6.47 -11.63 23.76
N PRO A 187 -7.05 -10.81 22.87
CA PRO A 187 -8.49 -10.58 22.90
C PRO A 187 -9.25 -11.87 22.56
N PRO A 188 -10.54 -11.97 22.89
CA PRO A 188 -11.39 -13.04 22.40
C PRO A 188 -11.62 -12.91 20.90
N ILE A 189 -12.07 -13.99 20.28
CA ILE A 189 -12.87 -13.89 19.05
C ILE A 189 -14.31 -14.21 19.38
N VAL A 190 -15.22 -13.33 18.96
CA VAL A 190 -16.66 -13.46 19.14
C VAL A 190 -17.28 -13.67 17.77
N VAL A 191 -17.92 -14.82 17.57
CA VAL A 191 -18.69 -15.14 16.37
C VAL A 191 -20.18 -15.04 16.68
N GLN A 192 -20.89 -14.18 15.96
CA GLN A 192 -22.34 -13.94 16.14
C GLN A 192 -23.06 -14.00 14.81
N THR A 193 -24.35 -14.34 14.84
CA THR A 193 -25.21 -14.39 13.65
C THR A 193 -26.48 -13.55 13.87
N ASN A 194 -27.06 -13.03 12.79
CA ASN A 194 -28.35 -12.31 12.85
C ASN A 194 -29.55 -13.24 13.03
N VAL A 195 -29.41 -14.50 12.70
CA VAL A 195 -30.45 -15.53 12.79
C VAL A 195 -30.01 -16.65 13.73
N GLU A 196 -30.93 -17.49 14.15
CA GLU A 196 -30.62 -18.63 15.01
C GLU A 196 -29.76 -19.67 14.26
N ALA A 197 -28.68 -20.12 14.89
CA ALA A 197 -27.77 -21.12 14.38
C ALA A 197 -27.71 -22.33 15.33
N LYS A 198 -27.65 -23.51 14.76
CA LYS A 198 -27.24 -24.72 15.53
C LYS A 198 -25.73 -24.73 15.63
N ILE A 199 -25.20 -24.76 16.84
CA ILE A 199 -23.76 -24.75 17.10
C ILE A 199 -23.35 -26.13 17.59
N PHE A 200 -22.43 -26.76 16.89
CA PHE A 200 -21.85 -28.06 17.23
C PHE A 200 -20.42 -27.84 17.70
N PRO A 201 -20.12 -27.94 19.00
CA PRO A 201 -18.74 -27.88 19.47
C PRO A 201 -17.91 -28.97 18.79
N SER A 202 -16.81 -28.59 18.17
CA SER A 202 -15.89 -29.51 17.49
C SER A 202 -14.47 -28.94 17.55
N PRO A 203 -13.86 -28.92 18.76
CA PRO A 203 -12.55 -28.32 19.00
C PRO A 203 -11.46 -29.22 18.39
N VAL A 204 -11.13 -28.97 17.13
CA VAL A 204 -10.21 -29.80 16.34
C VAL A 204 -9.18 -28.94 15.63
N TRP A 205 -7.92 -29.37 15.68
CA TRP A 205 -6.86 -28.86 14.83
C TRP A 205 -6.91 -29.49 13.44
N TYR A 206 -6.76 -28.67 12.43
CA TYR A 206 -6.56 -29.05 11.04
C TYR A 206 -5.13 -28.72 10.64
N ASN A 207 -4.37 -29.71 10.22
CA ASN A 207 -2.94 -29.61 10.08
C ASN A 207 -2.52 -29.43 8.62
N ASN A 208 -1.42 -28.69 8.42
CA ASN A 208 -0.73 -28.54 7.15
C ASN A 208 -1.54 -27.83 6.05
N PHE A 209 -2.23 -26.73 6.37
CA PHE A 209 -2.63 -25.78 5.32
C PHE A 209 -1.38 -25.27 4.60
N GLU A 210 -1.42 -25.18 3.27
CA GLU A 210 -0.31 -24.69 2.46
C GLU A 210 -0.58 -23.30 1.93
N TYR A 211 0.46 -22.43 1.95
CA TYR A 211 0.45 -21.10 1.39
C TYR A 211 1.46 -21.01 0.24
N GLU A 212 1.01 -21.23 -1.00
CA GLU A 212 1.85 -21.36 -2.18
C GLU A 212 2.71 -20.10 -2.42
N ARG A 213 2.17 -18.89 -2.15
CA ARG A 213 2.93 -17.65 -2.30
C ARG A 213 4.09 -17.50 -1.31
N GLU A 214 3.97 -18.07 -0.11
CA GLU A 214 5.09 -18.09 0.84
C GLU A 214 6.16 -19.09 0.41
N LYS A 215 5.75 -20.23 -0.13
CA LYS A 215 6.65 -21.24 -0.71
C LYS A 215 7.44 -20.68 -1.89
N ASP A 216 6.79 -19.99 -2.84
CA ASP A 216 7.44 -19.32 -3.98
C ASP A 216 8.49 -18.31 -3.52
N ARG A 217 8.27 -17.71 -2.35
CA ARG A 217 9.15 -16.72 -1.74
C ARG A 217 10.24 -17.32 -0.85
N GLY A 218 10.30 -18.66 -0.70
CA GLY A 218 11.29 -19.36 0.10
C GLY A 218 11.10 -19.19 1.62
N PHE A 219 9.87 -18.95 2.07
CA PHE A 219 9.51 -18.90 3.48
C PHE A 219 8.85 -20.22 3.94
N ASP A 220 8.67 -20.36 5.26
CA ASP A 220 7.80 -21.38 5.80
C ASP A 220 6.36 -21.15 5.30
N TRP A 221 5.69 -22.23 4.86
CA TRP A 221 4.39 -22.16 4.18
C TRP A 221 3.33 -23.13 4.69
N HIS A 222 3.62 -23.93 5.73
CA HIS A 222 2.65 -24.86 6.34
C HIS A 222 2.13 -24.31 7.66
N GLU A 223 0.83 -24.22 7.79
CA GLU A 223 0.15 -23.77 9.01
C GLU A 223 -0.86 -24.79 9.52
N ASP A 224 -1.03 -24.87 10.85
CA ASP A 224 -2.11 -25.62 11.46
C ASP A 224 -3.13 -24.60 12.00
N LEU A 225 -4.42 -24.82 11.73
CA LEU A 225 -5.49 -23.95 12.16
C LEU A 225 -6.47 -24.66 13.08
N PHE A 226 -6.98 -23.95 14.08
CA PHE A 226 -7.94 -24.51 15.03
C PHE A 226 -9.36 -24.15 14.64
N CYS A 227 -10.25 -25.17 14.59
CA CYS A 227 -11.68 -25.00 14.40
C CYS A 227 -12.38 -25.23 15.76
N PRO A 228 -13.02 -24.21 16.36
CA PRO A 228 -13.71 -24.35 17.65
C PRO A 228 -15.06 -25.06 17.57
N GLY A 229 -15.67 -25.08 16.38
CA GLY A 229 -17.00 -25.66 16.19
C GLY A 229 -17.59 -25.36 14.82
N ILE A 230 -18.76 -25.92 14.58
CA ILE A 230 -19.50 -25.82 13.32
C ILE A 230 -20.81 -25.10 13.60
N LEU A 231 -21.15 -24.11 12.75
CA LEU A 231 -22.47 -23.47 12.74
C LEU A 231 -23.29 -24.00 11.56
N GLU A 232 -24.52 -24.41 11.81
CA GLU A 232 -25.50 -24.72 10.76
C GLU A 232 -26.71 -23.80 10.87
N ILE A 233 -27.03 -23.13 9.77
CA ILE A 233 -28.07 -22.11 9.68
C ILE A 233 -29.04 -22.55 8.59
N PRO A 234 -30.34 -22.78 8.91
CA PRO A 234 -31.34 -23.09 7.91
C PRO A 234 -31.44 -21.95 6.89
N ILE A 235 -31.50 -22.30 5.61
CA ILE A 235 -31.69 -21.35 4.52
C ILE A 235 -32.76 -21.81 3.54
N GLU A 236 -33.46 -20.84 2.99
CA GLU A 236 -34.42 -21.00 1.90
C GLU A 236 -34.33 -19.80 0.95
N LYS A 237 -35.05 -19.83 -0.14
CA LYS A 237 -35.11 -18.68 -1.06
C LYS A 237 -35.52 -17.40 -0.33
N GLY A 238 -34.71 -16.33 -0.48
CA GLY A 238 -34.92 -15.04 0.17
C GLY A 238 -34.26 -14.91 1.54
N SER A 239 -33.63 -15.97 2.06
CA SER A 239 -32.86 -15.89 3.32
C SER A 239 -31.72 -14.91 3.21
N THR A 240 -31.52 -14.10 4.26
CA THR A 240 -30.32 -13.28 4.47
C THR A 240 -29.64 -13.69 5.78
N VAL A 241 -28.43 -14.18 5.71
CA VAL A 241 -27.59 -14.55 6.86
C VAL A 241 -26.42 -13.60 6.95
N ILE A 242 -26.22 -12.99 8.11
CA ILE A 242 -25.06 -12.15 8.40
C ILE A 242 -24.30 -12.75 9.58
N ILE A 243 -22.99 -12.90 9.41
CA ILE A 243 -22.07 -13.39 10.44
C ILE A 243 -21.11 -12.26 10.77
N SER A 244 -20.92 -12.03 12.07
CA SER A 244 -19.91 -11.14 12.62
C SER A 244 -18.79 -11.96 13.24
N ALA A 245 -17.54 -11.66 12.90
CA ALA A 245 -16.39 -12.08 13.70
C ALA A 245 -15.64 -10.82 14.18
N SER A 246 -15.38 -10.74 15.48
CA SER A 246 -14.83 -9.53 16.10
C SER A 246 -14.12 -9.81 17.42
N THR A 247 -13.36 -8.83 17.90
CA THR A 247 -12.74 -8.88 19.24
C THR A 247 -13.72 -8.58 20.39
N ASP A 248 -14.88 -8.01 20.08
CA ASP A 248 -15.88 -7.60 21.04
C ASP A 248 -17.28 -8.06 20.64
N ALA A 249 -18.09 -8.43 21.63
CA ALA A 249 -19.50 -8.80 21.38
C ALA A 249 -20.31 -7.60 20.89
N CYS A 250 -21.07 -7.81 19.81
CA CYS A 250 -22.00 -6.83 19.30
C CYS A 250 -23.33 -6.85 20.09
N ARG A 251 -23.83 -5.66 20.45
CA ARG A 251 -25.16 -5.47 21.05
C ARG A 251 -26.18 -4.97 20.05
N GLU A 252 -25.73 -4.40 18.96
CA GLU A 252 -26.57 -3.91 17.87
C GLU A 252 -26.97 -5.04 16.94
N LYS A 253 -28.03 -4.83 16.14
CA LYS A 253 -28.43 -5.80 15.10
C LYS A 253 -27.42 -5.75 13.95
N LEU A 254 -26.96 -6.90 13.52
CA LEU A 254 -25.96 -7.01 12.46
C LEU A 254 -26.45 -6.40 11.13
N GLU A 255 -27.75 -6.42 10.88
CA GLU A 255 -28.36 -5.75 9.72
C GLU A 255 -28.19 -4.23 9.78
N GLU A 256 -28.36 -3.64 10.97
CA GLU A 256 -28.22 -2.19 11.17
C GLU A 256 -26.77 -1.76 10.97
N ILE A 257 -25.81 -2.52 11.51
CA ILE A 257 -24.37 -2.28 11.29
C ILE A 257 -24.04 -2.39 9.79
N TRP A 258 -24.52 -3.43 9.12
CA TRP A 258 -24.31 -3.62 7.68
C TRP A 258 -24.83 -2.42 6.88
N MET A 259 -26.05 -1.98 7.16
CA MET A 259 -26.66 -0.83 6.48
C MET A 259 -25.91 0.47 6.74
N THR A 260 -25.52 0.71 7.98
CA THR A 260 -24.77 1.91 8.39
C THR A 260 -23.42 1.99 7.67
N GLU A 261 -22.65 0.89 7.66
CA GLU A 261 -21.37 0.85 6.97
C GLU A 261 -21.52 0.95 5.45
N THR A 262 -22.54 0.32 4.86
CA THR A 262 -22.85 0.47 3.44
C THR A 262 -23.17 1.93 3.09
N ALA A 263 -23.96 2.62 3.90
CA ALA A 263 -24.29 4.03 3.70
C ALA A 263 -23.05 4.94 3.85
N ARG A 264 -22.17 4.66 4.83
CA ARG A 264 -20.91 5.38 5.00
C ARG A 264 -20.03 5.25 3.74
N ARG A 265 -19.85 4.02 3.23
CA ARG A 265 -19.05 3.75 2.02
C ARG A 265 -19.64 4.40 0.77
N ALA A 266 -20.97 4.40 0.64
CA ALA A 266 -21.65 5.08 -0.45
C ALA A 266 -21.44 6.61 -0.40
N ASN A 267 -21.48 7.22 0.78
CA ASN A 267 -21.19 8.64 0.96
C ASN A 267 -19.71 8.99 0.62
N GLU A 268 -18.77 8.12 0.99
CA GLU A 268 -17.36 8.28 0.59
C GLU A 268 -17.21 8.19 -0.93
N ALA A 269 -17.85 7.24 -1.59
CA ALA A 269 -17.82 7.12 -3.04
C ALA A 269 -18.40 8.36 -3.76
N LEU A 270 -19.43 8.99 -3.20
CA LEU A 270 -19.96 10.25 -3.72
C LEU A 270 -18.97 11.42 -3.57
N ARG A 271 -18.15 11.43 -2.52
CA ARG A 271 -17.06 12.43 -2.37
C ARG A 271 -15.97 12.19 -3.41
N ASP A 272 -15.57 10.93 -3.62
CA ASP A 272 -14.58 10.57 -4.64
C ASP A 272 -15.06 10.96 -6.05
N GLU A 273 -16.34 10.74 -6.36
CA GLU A 273 -16.96 11.13 -7.63
C GLU A 273 -16.86 12.66 -7.86
N LYS A 274 -17.20 13.47 -6.85
CA LYS A 274 -17.10 14.94 -6.94
C LYS A 274 -15.68 15.43 -7.24
N ILE A 275 -14.67 14.72 -6.77
CA ILE A 275 -13.27 15.05 -7.09
C ILE A 275 -12.97 14.70 -8.54
N ALA A 276 -13.41 13.52 -8.98
CA ALA A 276 -13.21 13.03 -10.32
C ALA A 276 -14.00 13.83 -11.39
N GLU A 277 -15.16 14.41 -11.04
CA GLU A 277 -15.97 15.27 -11.93
C GLU A 277 -15.23 16.47 -12.49
N LYS A 278 -14.12 16.87 -11.87
CA LYS A 278 -13.24 17.94 -12.39
C LYS A 278 -12.54 17.55 -13.69
N LEU A 279 -12.43 16.26 -14.00
CA LEU A 279 -11.80 15.76 -15.22
C LEU A 279 -12.82 15.73 -16.36
N GLU A 280 -12.40 16.08 -17.58
CA GLU A 280 -13.29 16.11 -18.75
C GLU A 280 -13.60 14.72 -19.30
N ASN A 281 -12.60 13.85 -19.33
CA ASN A 281 -12.71 12.51 -19.90
C ASN A 281 -13.34 11.51 -18.94
N GLU A 282 -14.36 10.77 -19.39
CA GLU A 282 -15.10 9.81 -18.57
C GLU A 282 -14.25 8.64 -18.07
N GLU A 283 -13.34 8.13 -18.89
CA GLU A 283 -12.42 7.06 -18.48
C GLU A 283 -11.49 7.54 -17.36
N ASP A 284 -10.98 8.75 -17.46
CA ASP A 284 -10.11 9.35 -16.44
C ASP A 284 -10.86 9.59 -15.13
N ARG A 285 -12.15 10.00 -15.19
CA ARG A 285 -13.02 10.09 -14.00
C ARG A 285 -13.13 8.75 -13.29
N ILE A 286 -13.40 7.69 -14.04
CA ILE A 286 -13.50 6.33 -13.50
C ILE A 286 -12.19 5.91 -12.84
N HIS A 287 -11.06 6.15 -13.52
CA HIS A 287 -9.73 5.79 -13.02
C HIS A 287 -9.38 6.56 -11.74
N VAL A 288 -9.55 7.88 -11.74
CA VAL A 288 -9.21 8.73 -10.58
C VAL A 288 -10.11 8.39 -9.38
N ARG A 289 -11.43 8.26 -9.58
CA ARG A 289 -12.34 7.82 -8.54
C ARG A 289 -11.90 6.48 -7.94
N ASN A 290 -11.57 5.50 -8.79
CA ASN A 290 -11.15 4.18 -8.33
C ASN A 290 -9.82 4.20 -7.59
N LEU A 291 -8.86 5.01 -8.03
CA LEU A 291 -7.58 5.22 -7.36
C LEU A 291 -7.76 5.91 -5.99
N ILE A 292 -8.61 6.94 -5.89
CA ILE A 292 -8.91 7.61 -4.62
C ILE A 292 -9.57 6.63 -3.65
N THR A 293 -10.52 5.82 -4.13
CA THR A 293 -11.18 4.79 -3.29
C THR A 293 -10.16 3.75 -2.79
N SER A 294 -9.24 3.30 -3.63
CA SER A 294 -8.16 2.37 -3.23
C SER A 294 -7.16 3.06 -2.29
N GLY A 295 -6.81 4.30 -2.57
CA GLY A 295 -5.91 5.12 -1.75
C GLY A 295 -6.38 5.33 -0.31
N ARG A 296 -7.71 5.34 -0.09
CA ARG A 296 -8.31 5.47 1.24
C ARG A 296 -7.92 4.33 2.19
N GLN A 297 -7.64 3.15 1.67
CA GLN A 297 -7.23 1.98 2.46
C GLN A 297 -5.96 2.23 3.29
N PHE A 298 -5.11 3.15 2.85
CA PHE A 298 -3.84 3.45 3.51
C PHE A 298 -3.95 4.47 4.64
N LEU A 299 -5.03 5.29 4.66
CA LEU A 299 -5.26 6.28 5.70
C LEU A 299 -5.80 5.61 6.96
N VAL A 300 -5.05 5.70 8.05
CA VAL A 300 -5.37 4.99 9.30
C VAL A 300 -5.16 5.88 10.52
N ASN A 301 -5.86 5.52 11.59
CA ASN A 301 -5.47 5.92 12.93
C ASN A 301 -4.68 4.76 13.56
N SER A 302 -3.43 5.01 13.94
CA SER A 302 -2.62 4.00 14.62
C SER A 302 -3.28 3.56 15.94
N PRO A 303 -2.85 2.45 16.55
CA PRO A 303 -3.35 2.04 17.88
C PRO A 303 -3.21 3.12 18.98
N SER A 304 -2.23 4.02 18.85
CA SER A 304 -2.08 5.19 19.74
C SER A 304 -3.04 6.35 19.42
N GLY A 305 -3.81 6.27 18.33
CA GLY A 305 -4.71 7.32 17.84
C GLY A 305 -4.03 8.35 16.93
N ARG A 306 -2.77 8.13 16.53
CA ARG A 306 -2.04 9.00 15.61
C ARG A 306 -2.51 8.78 14.18
N PRO A 307 -2.86 9.85 13.42
CA PRO A 307 -3.14 9.74 11.99
C PRO A 307 -1.86 9.37 11.23
N ALA A 308 -1.96 8.40 10.33
CA ALA A 308 -0.83 7.84 9.61
C ALA A 308 -1.23 7.30 8.23
N ILE A 309 -0.22 7.00 7.40
CA ILE A 309 -0.36 6.29 6.14
C ILE A 309 0.37 4.96 6.24
N ILE A 310 -0.35 3.86 6.07
CA ILE A 310 0.26 2.54 5.91
C ILE A 310 0.95 2.50 4.55
N ALA A 311 2.22 2.11 4.50
CA ALA A 311 2.99 2.10 3.26
C ALA A 311 2.46 1.08 2.25
N GLY A 312 1.98 -0.08 2.73
CA GLY A 312 1.43 -1.11 1.85
C GLY A 312 0.85 -2.32 2.57
N TYR A 313 -0.15 -2.93 1.95
CA TYR A 313 -0.74 -4.19 2.40
C TYR A 313 -0.21 -5.35 1.55
N HIS A 314 0.15 -6.45 2.18
CA HIS A 314 -0.30 -6.83 3.54
C HIS A 314 0.69 -6.42 4.68
N TRP A 315 2.02 -6.32 4.41
CA TRP A 315 3.05 -6.44 5.45
C TRP A 315 3.75 -5.16 5.87
N PHE A 316 3.52 -4.04 5.19
CA PHE A 316 4.13 -2.80 5.64
C PHE A 316 3.32 -2.12 6.75
N GLY A 317 4.03 -1.38 7.58
CA GLY A 317 3.49 -0.51 8.60
C GLY A 317 3.51 0.96 8.18
N ASP A 318 3.70 1.84 9.15
CA ASP A 318 3.85 3.27 8.95
C ASP A 318 5.31 3.62 8.69
N TRP A 319 5.61 3.96 7.44
CA TRP A 319 6.94 4.36 6.98
C TRP A 319 6.94 5.84 6.60
N GLY A 320 7.88 6.61 7.20
CA GLY A 320 7.94 8.06 7.04
C GLY A 320 8.17 8.52 5.60
N ARG A 321 9.10 7.90 4.90
CA ARG A 321 9.37 8.16 3.48
C ARG A 321 8.14 7.91 2.63
N ASP A 322 7.54 6.75 2.78
CA ASP A 322 6.34 6.33 2.03
C ASP A 322 5.15 7.25 2.31
N THR A 323 4.94 7.62 3.57
CA THR A 323 3.93 8.59 3.98
C THR A 323 4.12 9.91 3.24
N LEU A 324 5.34 10.47 3.24
CA LEU A 324 5.60 11.80 2.67
C LEU A 324 5.57 11.81 1.14
N ILE A 325 6.03 10.76 0.48
CA ILE A 325 5.90 10.63 -0.99
C ILE A 325 4.43 10.42 -1.39
N SER A 326 3.67 9.66 -0.61
CA SER A 326 2.24 9.42 -0.84
C SER A 326 1.36 10.61 -0.51
N PHE A 327 1.85 11.52 0.30
CA PHE A 327 1.11 12.58 0.95
C PHE A 327 0.20 13.39 0.01
N PRO A 328 0.69 14.03 -1.07
CA PRO A 328 -0.19 14.88 -1.88
C PRO A 328 -1.30 14.10 -2.57
N GLY A 329 -1.02 12.88 -3.03
CA GLY A 329 -2.00 12.04 -3.73
C GLY A 329 -3.11 11.52 -2.82
N LEU A 330 -2.76 11.06 -1.62
CA LEU A 330 -3.72 10.45 -0.69
C LEU A 330 -4.45 11.46 0.19
N THR A 331 -3.98 12.70 0.27
CA THR A 331 -4.57 13.73 1.14
C THR A 331 -5.19 14.88 0.33
N PHE A 332 -4.45 15.90 0.00
CA PHE A 332 -4.98 17.13 -0.63
C PHE A 332 -5.67 16.88 -1.98
N LEU A 333 -5.07 16.08 -2.85
CA LEU A 333 -5.64 15.76 -4.16
C LEU A 333 -6.83 14.81 -4.08
N SER A 334 -6.95 14.09 -2.96
CA SER A 334 -8.10 13.23 -2.64
C SER A 334 -9.12 13.90 -1.72
N GLY A 335 -9.04 15.23 -1.54
CA GLY A 335 -10.00 16.02 -0.77
C GLY A 335 -9.96 15.81 0.75
N ARG A 336 -8.79 15.43 1.30
CA ARG A 336 -8.54 15.07 2.71
C ARG A 336 -7.49 15.98 3.34
N SER A 337 -7.67 17.29 3.17
CA SER A 337 -6.68 18.28 3.61
C SER A 337 -6.49 18.31 5.12
N GLU A 338 -7.56 18.09 5.90
CA GLU A 338 -7.49 18.08 7.36
C GLU A 338 -6.65 16.90 7.87
N GLU A 339 -6.91 15.70 7.32
CA GLU A 339 -6.12 14.51 7.64
C GLU A 339 -4.65 14.70 7.23
N GLY A 340 -4.40 15.33 6.08
CA GLY A 340 -3.05 15.67 5.64
C GLY A 340 -2.32 16.60 6.62
N MET A 341 -2.93 17.69 7.04
CA MET A 341 -2.34 18.59 8.04
C MET A 341 -2.07 17.87 9.36
N ALA A 342 -3.00 17.03 9.82
CA ALA A 342 -2.83 16.26 11.05
C ALA A 342 -1.67 15.25 10.95
N ILE A 343 -1.45 14.61 9.79
CA ILE A 343 -0.31 13.71 9.56
C ILE A 343 1.01 14.47 9.66
N LEU A 344 1.16 15.61 8.97
CA LEU A 344 2.41 16.40 9.03
C LEU A 344 2.70 16.92 10.43
N ASP A 345 1.68 17.39 11.16
CA ASP A 345 1.82 17.84 12.55
C ASP A 345 2.25 16.70 13.47
N SER A 346 1.61 15.54 13.33
CA SER A 346 1.94 14.37 14.13
C SER A 346 3.38 13.88 13.90
N MET A 347 3.83 13.84 12.63
CA MET A 347 5.21 13.46 12.29
C MET A 347 6.23 14.43 12.88
N SER A 348 5.90 15.73 12.93
CA SER A 348 6.79 16.78 13.45
C SER A 348 7.21 16.55 14.90
N ALA A 349 6.37 15.90 15.70
CA ALA A 349 6.63 15.61 17.11
C ALA A 349 7.76 14.57 17.32
N TYR A 350 8.10 13.82 16.29
CA TYR A 350 9.12 12.76 16.34
C TYR A 350 10.48 13.21 15.77
N GLU A 351 10.64 14.48 15.42
CA GLU A 351 11.94 15.01 15.00
C GLU A 351 12.96 14.88 16.13
N LYS A 352 14.12 14.31 15.83
CA LYS A 352 15.28 14.18 16.74
C LYS A 352 16.57 14.59 16.02
N ASN A 353 17.22 15.62 16.54
CA ASN A 353 18.52 16.09 16.02
C ASN A 353 18.54 16.34 14.50
N GLY A 354 17.44 16.88 13.96
CA GLY A 354 17.31 17.18 12.53
C GLY A 354 16.81 16.01 11.69
N ILE A 355 16.51 14.84 12.26
CA ILE A 355 16.04 13.67 11.49
C ILE A 355 14.61 13.31 11.92
N LEU A 356 13.75 13.08 10.91
CA LEU A 356 12.46 12.41 11.09
C LEU A 356 12.63 10.89 10.92
N PRO A 357 11.88 10.07 11.67
CA PRO A 357 12.02 8.63 11.55
C PRO A 357 11.53 8.10 10.18
N ASN A 358 12.19 7.07 9.69
CA ASN A 358 11.73 6.35 8.50
C ASN A 358 10.73 5.25 8.83
N TYR A 359 10.73 4.73 10.06
CA TYR A 359 9.75 3.76 10.52
C TYR A 359 9.20 4.18 11.87
N PHE A 360 7.88 4.24 11.96
CA PHE A 360 7.13 4.50 13.18
C PHE A 360 6.66 3.18 13.76
N SER A 361 7.32 2.75 14.84
CA SER A 361 6.91 1.56 15.56
C SER A 361 5.67 1.84 16.42
N ASP A 362 4.85 0.82 16.64
CA ASP A 362 3.79 0.87 17.66
C ASP A 362 4.36 1.08 19.08
N ASP A 363 5.65 0.72 19.29
CA ASP A 363 6.44 1.16 20.43
C ASP A 363 7.33 2.34 20.01
N GLU A 364 6.98 3.55 20.45
CA GLU A 364 7.69 4.79 20.10
C GLU A 364 9.18 4.76 20.43
N MET A 365 9.61 3.90 21.35
CA MET A 365 11.02 3.69 21.69
C MET A 365 11.82 2.99 20.59
N GLU A 366 11.15 2.30 19.68
CA GLU A 366 11.74 1.52 18.57
C GLU A 366 11.67 2.22 17.21
N ASN A 367 11.33 3.49 17.15
CA ASN A 367 11.32 4.26 15.91
C ASN A 367 12.70 4.27 15.24
N ALA A 368 12.74 3.99 13.93
CA ALA A 368 14.00 3.93 13.19
C ALA A 368 14.31 5.26 12.48
N TYR A 369 15.49 5.79 12.72
CA TYR A 369 15.98 7.09 12.20
C TYR A 369 17.08 6.92 11.12
N ASN A 370 17.34 5.74 10.64
CA ASN A 370 18.35 5.43 9.63
C ASN A 370 17.91 5.87 8.21
N THR A 371 17.79 7.17 8.01
CA THR A 371 17.30 7.77 6.76
C THR A 371 17.85 9.18 6.58
N VAL A 372 18.17 9.55 5.34
CA VAL A 372 18.51 10.92 4.97
C VAL A 372 17.37 11.65 4.24
N ASP A 373 16.54 10.91 3.54
CA ASP A 373 15.57 11.48 2.62
C ASP A 373 14.20 11.76 3.27
N THR A 374 13.79 11.05 4.31
CA THR A 374 12.51 11.30 4.99
C THR A 374 12.36 12.76 5.43
N SER A 375 13.39 13.33 6.08
CA SER A 375 13.37 14.74 6.47
C SER A 375 13.30 15.69 5.27
N LEU A 376 13.91 15.35 4.14
CA LEU A 376 13.86 16.17 2.93
C LEU A 376 12.50 16.05 2.20
N TRP A 377 11.90 14.86 2.21
CA TRP A 377 10.53 14.68 1.70
C TRP A 377 9.50 15.44 2.54
N TYR A 378 9.75 15.69 3.81
CA TYR A 378 8.89 16.53 4.65
C TYR A 378 8.78 17.96 4.11
N PHE A 379 9.91 18.59 3.70
CA PHE A 379 9.88 19.90 3.01
C PHE A 379 9.05 19.86 1.74
N TRP A 380 9.27 18.83 0.92
CA TRP A 380 8.51 18.68 -0.33
C TRP A 380 7.00 18.47 -0.05
N SER A 381 6.63 17.69 0.95
CA SER A 381 5.21 17.48 1.30
C SER A 381 4.54 18.76 1.79
N ILE A 382 5.24 19.61 2.57
CA ILE A 382 4.75 20.92 2.99
C ILE A 382 4.59 21.85 1.78
N GLN A 383 5.53 21.79 0.85
CA GLN A 383 5.48 22.54 -0.41
C GLN A 383 4.29 22.12 -1.26
N GLN A 384 3.99 20.82 -1.35
CA GLN A 384 2.79 20.30 -2.02
C GLN A 384 1.51 20.69 -1.26
N MET A 385 1.51 20.64 0.06
CA MET A 385 0.39 21.14 0.87
C MET A 385 0.07 22.59 0.52
N LEU A 386 1.07 23.46 0.47
CA LEU A 386 0.89 24.87 0.12
C LEU A 386 0.37 25.05 -1.32
N LYS A 387 0.93 24.29 -2.27
CA LYS A 387 0.50 24.29 -3.69
C LYS A 387 -1.00 23.96 -3.85
N TYR A 388 -1.51 23.03 -3.05
CA TYR A 388 -2.89 22.56 -3.15
C TYR A 388 -3.84 23.17 -2.11
N GLY A 389 -3.52 24.38 -1.60
CA GLY A 389 -4.42 25.21 -0.80
C GLY A 389 -4.32 25.02 0.71
N GLY A 390 -3.22 24.47 1.22
CA GLY A 390 -2.95 24.40 2.66
C GLY A 390 -2.73 25.77 3.30
N ASP A 391 -3.00 25.86 4.61
CA ASP A 391 -2.93 27.13 5.36
C ASP A 391 -1.48 27.49 5.69
N ILE A 392 -1.00 28.60 5.16
CA ILE A 392 0.34 29.17 5.44
C ILE A 392 0.55 29.50 6.93
N ARG A 393 -0.53 29.84 7.65
CA ARG A 393 -0.46 30.14 9.09
C ARG A 393 -0.18 28.87 9.89
N PHE A 394 -0.73 27.74 9.44
CA PHE A 394 -0.42 26.43 10.02
C PHE A 394 1.07 26.09 9.82
N ILE A 395 1.61 26.32 8.64
CA ILE A 395 3.05 26.14 8.37
C ILE A 395 3.85 27.03 9.33
N LYS A 396 3.57 28.33 9.41
CA LYS A 396 4.31 29.28 10.26
C LYS A 396 4.31 28.89 11.73
N SER A 397 3.14 28.47 12.25
CA SER A 397 2.98 28.20 13.68
C SER A 397 3.41 26.80 14.13
N ARG A 398 3.23 25.79 13.26
CA ARG A 398 3.42 24.38 13.66
C ARG A 398 4.64 23.74 12.99
N LEU A 399 4.82 23.91 11.68
CA LEU A 399 5.81 23.16 10.91
C LEU A 399 7.13 23.92 10.78
N TRP A 400 7.11 25.26 10.70
CA TRP A 400 8.29 26.07 10.52
C TRP A 400 9.39 25.87 11.57
N PRO A 401 9.07 25.78 12.89
CA PRO A 401 10.08 25.49 13.90
C PRO A 401 10.79 24.15 13.69
N VAL A 402 10.07 23.13 13.19
CA VAL A 402 10.62 21.80 12.91
C VAL A 402 11.49 21.85 11.66
N MET A 403 11.04 22.50 10.58
CA MET A 403 11.82 22.69 9.36
C MET A 403 13.16 23.36 9.66
N LYS A 404 13.18 24.39 10.52
CA LYS A 404 14.42 25.05 10.95
C LYS A 404 15.38 24.09 11.67
N ARG A 405 14.87 23.26 12.59
CA ARG A 405 15.72 22.27 13.30
C ARG A 405 16.28 21.21 12.36
N ILE A 406 15.48 20.72 11.42
CA ILE A 406 15.94 19.76 10.41
C ILE A 406 17.06 20.37 9.58
N LEU A 407 16.83 21.58 9.05
CA LEU A 407 17.79 22.27 8.22
C LEU A 407 19.11 22.49 8.94
N LYS A 408 19.04 23.00 10.17
CA LYS A 408 20.23 23.23 11.02
C LYS A 408 20.98 21.94 11.29
N GLY A 409 20.28 20.86 11.65
CA GLY A 409 20.90 19.55 11.86
C GLY A 409 21.64 19.05 10.62
N TYR A 410 21.09 19.27 9.43
CA TYR A 410 21.73 18.87 8.17
C TYR A 410 22.91 19.78 7.78
N MET A 411 22.84 21.07 8.11
CA MET A 411 23.95 21.99 7.88
C MET A 411 25.12 21.76 8.87
N ASP A 412 24.82 21.58 10.14
CA ASP A 412 25.83 21.46 11.22
C ASP A 412 26.39 20.05 11.36
N GLY A 413 25.67 19.05 10.82
CA GLY A 413 25.96 17.63 10.94
C GLY A 413 25.10 16.93 11.98
N THR A 414 24.64 15.71 11.63
CA THR A 414 23.80 14.86 12.47
C THR A 414 24.20 13.38 12.34
N ALA A 415 23.41 12.47 12.91
CA ALA A 415 23.67 11.04 12.86
C ALA A 415 23.84 10.52 11.42
N PHE A 416 24.45 9.34 11.27
CA PHE A 416 24.69 8.67 9.99
C PHE A 416 25.54 9.46 9.00
N ASN A 417 26.49 10.28 9.48
CA ASN A 417 27.35 11.11 8.64
C ASN A 417 26.58 12.00 7.65
N ILE A 418 25.44 12.53 8.09
CA ILE A 418 24.66 13.49 7.30
C ILE A 418 25.14 14.89 7.68
N TYR A 419 25.72 15.61 6.72
CA TYR A 419 26.20 16.98 6.91
C TYR A 419 26.35 17.71 5.57
N MET A 420 26.27 19.03 5.60
CA MET A 420 26.58 19.87 4.45
C MET A 420 28.09 20.02 4.28
N GLY A 421 28.61 19.61 3.12
CA GLY A 421 30.03 19.78 2.78
C GLY A 421 30.39 21.24 2.45
N GLU A 422 31.72 21.52 2.37
CA GLU A 422 32.19 22.88 2.02
C GLU A 422 31.71 23.38 0.66
N ASN A 423 31.40 22.48 -0.26
CA ASN A 423 30.82 22.78 -1.57
C ASN A 423 29.30 23.09 -1.52
N GLY A 424 28.66 22.98 -0.33
CA GLY A 424 27.23 23.20 -0.11
C GLY A 424 26.36 21.97 -0.38
N LEU A 425 26.91 20.88 -0.94
CA LEU A 425 26.19 19.64 -1.17
C LEU A 425 26.02 18.86 0.15
N LEU A 426 24.98 18.05 0.22
CA LEU A 426 24.68 17.21 1.38
C LEU A 426 25.37 15.86 1.25
N HIS A 427 26.30 15.58 2.16
CA HIS A 427 26.88 14.25 2.35
C HIS A 427 25.94 13.38 3.18
N ALA A 428 25.89 12.09 2.90
CA ALA A 428 25.05 11.14 3.62
C ALA A 428 25.69 9.74 3.69
N GLY A 429 25.78 9.21 4.89
CA GLY A 429 26.15 7.82 5.13
C GLY A 429 27.65 7.52 5.06
N ASP A 430 27.94 6.24 5.10
CA ASP A 430 29.24 5.61 4.88
C ASP A 430 29.05 4.26 4.17
N LYS A 431 30.14 3.52 3.96
CA LYS A 431 30.12 2.25 3.21
C LYS A 431 29.20 1.16 3.80
N ASP A 432 28.88 1.24 5.08
CA ASP A 432 28.09 0.24 5.81
C ASP A 432 26.63 0.69 6.05
N THR A 433 26.29 1.92 5.60
CA THR A 433 24.93 2.48 5.77
C THR A 433 24.06 2.35 4.52
N HIS A 434 22.75 2.26 4.73
CA HIS A 434 21.71 2.18 3.69
C HIS A 434 20.55 3.12 4.07
N ILE A 435 20.77 4.43 3.91
CA ILE A 435 19.90 5.50 4.42
C ILE A 435 19.14 6.27 3.33
N THR A 436 19.25 5.85 2.06
CA THR A 436 18.43 6.35 0.95
C THR A 436 17.26 5.39 0.67
N TRP A 437 16.38 5.72 -0.26
CA TRP A 437 15.25 4.84 -0.62
C TRP A 437 15.69 3.50 -1.25
N MET A 438 16.92 3.40 -1.78
CA MET A 438 17.51 2.15 -2.28
C MET A 438 18.28 1.43 -1.16
N ASP A 439 17.55 0.97 -0.14
CA ASP A 439 18.08 0.52 1.16
C ASP A 439 18.13 -1.00 1.34
N ALA A 440 17.90 -1.79 0.29
CA ALA A 440 17.96 -3.24 0.36
C ALA A 440 19.36 -3.73 0.76
N THR A 441 19.39 -4.73 1.66
CA THR A 441 20.64 -5.36 2.14
C THR A 441 20.62 -6.86 1.94
N VAL A 442 21.76 -7.44 1.64
CA VAL A 442 21.98 -8.89 1.65
C VAL A 442 23.00 -9.22 2.74
N ARG A 443 22.58 -9.97 3.74
CA ARG A 443 23.39 -10.30 4.92
C ARG A 443 23.97 -9.06 5.62
N GLY A 444 23.19 -7.99 5.69
CA GLY A 444 23.57 -6.72 6.31
C GLY A 444 24.47 -5.81 5.45
N THR A 445 24.82 -6.23 4.24
CA THR A 445 25.61 -5.41 3.31
C THR A 445 24.67 -4.73 2.32
N PRO A 446 24.76 -3.39 2.11
CA PRO A 446 23.98 -2.68 1.11
C PRO A 446 24.18 -3.26 -0.29
N VAL A 447 23.10 -3.62 -0.97
CA VAL A 447 23.15 -4.10 -2.37
C VAL A 447 23.47 -2.95 -3.31
N THR A 448 22.88 -1.80 -3.04
CA THR A 448 23.09 -0.55 -3.79
C THR A 448 23.75 0.45 -2.86
N ALA A 449 25.08 0.39 -2.78
CA ALA A 449 25.86 1.26 -1.89
C ALA A 449 25.78 2.72 -2.37
N ARG A 450 25.05 3.58 -1.65
CA ARG A 450 24.77 4.97 -2.05
C ARG A 450 25.12 5.96 -0.94
N TRP A 451 26.34 5.85 -0.42
CA TRP A 451 26.92 6.79 0.54
C TRP A 451 27.77 7.88 -0.18
N GLY A 452 28.00 8.99 0.48
CA GLY A 452 28.67 10.16 -0.08
C GLY A 452 27.64 11.21 -0.49
N TYR A 453 27.60 11.56 -1.75
CA TYR A 453 26.68 12.57 -2.30
C TYR A 453 25.73 11.90 -3.31
N PRO A 454 24.56 11.38 -2.89
CA PRO A 454 23.55 10.84 -3.82
C PRO A 454 22.84 11.97 -4.57
N VAL A 455 22.54 11.76 -5.86
CA VAL A 455 22.00 12.80 -6.75
C VAL A 455 20.61 13.28 -6.33
N GLU A 456 19.70 12.37 -5.99
CA GLU A 456 18.34 12.73 -5.57
C GLU A 456 18.33 13.42 -4.20
N ILE A 457 19.22 13.01 -3.31
CA ILE A 457 19.35 13.64 -1.98
C ILE A 457 19.78 15.09 -2.16
N ASN A 458 20.73 15.34 -3.05
CA ASN A 458 21.20 16.69 -3.34
C ASN A 458 20.18 17.52 -4.14
N ALA A 459 19.34 16.89 -4.96
CA ALA A 459 18.20 17.58 -5.60
C ALA A 459 17.13 17.96 -4.55
N LEU A 460 16.77 17.07 -3.63
CA LEU A 460 15.86 17.35 -2.53
C LEU A 460 16.41 18.41 -1.57
N TRP A 461 17.70 18.36 -1.27
CA TRP A 461 18.40 19.33 -0.45
C TRP A 461 18.35 20.74 -1.08
N TYR A 462 18.69 20.86 -2.36
CA TYR A 462 18.55 22.13 -3.09
C TYR A 462 17.13 22.67 -3.05
N ASN A 463 16.15 21.80 -3.31
CA ASN A 463 14.72 22.17 -3.24
C ASN A 463 14.32 22.64 -1.82
N ALA A 464 14.81 21.97 -0.77
CA ALA A 464 14.52 22.35 0.62
C ALA A 464 15.13 23.73 0.97
N ILE A 465 16.38 23.98 0.59
CA ILE A 465 17.06 25.27 0.81
C ILE A 465 16.31 26.41 0.11
N CYS A 466 15.95 26.25 -1.17
CA CYS A 466 15.19 27.26 -1.92
C CYS A 466 13.82 27.54 -1.27
N PHE A 467 13.12 26.50 -0.87
CA PHE A 467 11.81 26.65 -0.24
C PHE A 467 11.88 27.32 1.14
N VAL A 468 12.92 27.01 1.93
CA VAL A 468 13.14 27.66 3.23
C VAL A 468 13.52 29.14 3.05
N ASP A 469 14.34 29.47 2.04
CA ASP A 469 14.65 30.88 1.70
C ASP A 469 13.39 31.68 1.36
N GLU A 470 12.49 31.11 0.54
CA GLU A 470 11.19 31.71 0.22
C GLU A 470 10.32 31.93 1.47
N LEU A 471 10.20 30.89 2.33
CA LEU A 471 9.42 30.99 3.56
C LEU A 471 10.06 31.94 4.58
N GLY A 472 11.41 32.00 4.67
CA GLY A 472 12.14 32.93 5.51
C GLY A 472 11.83 34.37 5.15
N GLN A 473 11.82 34.71 3.86
CA GLN A 473 11.41 36.01 3.37
C GLN A 473 9.94 36.32 3.69
N LEU A 474 9.04 35.34 3.44
CA LEU A 474 7.60 35.49 3.70
C LEU A 474 7.28 35.68 5.19
N PHE A 475 8.05 35.06 6.06
CA PHE A 475 7.84 35.10 7.54
C PHE A 475 8.65 36.20 8.23
N ASP A 476 9.48 36.94 7.50
CA ASP A 476 10.43 37.95 8.01
C ASP A 476 11.46 37.34 8.98
N ASP A 477 11.92 36.12 8.66
CA ASP A 477 12.90 35.35 9.44
C ASP A 477 14.25 35.36 8.72
N HIS A 478 15.02 36.45 8.88
CA HIS A 478 16.24 36.73 8.12
C HIS A 478 17.40 35.76 8.40
N GLU A 479 17.34 34.98 9.50
CA GLU A 479 18.30 33.90 9.77
C GLU A 479 18.26 32.82 8.68
N PHE A 480 17.12 32.68 8.00
CA PHE A 480 16.85 31.68 6.97
C PHE A 480 16.83 32.28 5.56
N SER A 481 17.81 33.12 5.26
CA SER A 481 18.08 33.67 3.91
C SER A 481 19.34 33.02 3.34
N PHE A 482 19.24 32.33 2.20
CA PHE A 482 20.25 31.42 1.67
C PHE A 482 20.68 31.70 0.23
N GLN A 483 20.55 32.93 -0.26
CA GLN A 483 20.82 33.28 -1.67
C GLN A 483 22.21 32.85 -2.15
N ASP A 484 23.27 33.12 -1.38
CA ASP A 484 24.64 32.74 -1.74
C ASP A 484 24.82 31.23 -1.71
N LEU A 485 24.18 30.54 -0.75
CA LEU A 485 24.24 29.09 -0.62
C LEU A 485 23.50 28.42 -1.81
N ILE A 486 22.35 28.95 -2.22
CA ILE A 486 21.60 28.46 -3.37
C ILE A 486 22.47 28.50 -4.64
N LEU A 487 23.15 29.61 -4.88
CA LEU A 487 24.06 29.74 -6.03
C LEU A 487 25.22 28.76 -5.96
N LYS A 488 25.79 28.58 -4.76
CA LYS A 488 26.88 27.65 -4.51
C LYS A 488 26.45 26.20 -4.75
N ILE A 489 25.31 25.76 -4.17
CA ILE A 489 24.78 24.40 -4.33
C ILE A 489 24.53 24.14 -5.83
N ARG A 490 23.85 25.06 -6.51
CA ARG A 490 23.51 24.94 -7.94
C ARG A 490 24.75 24.69 -8.80
N LYS A 491 25.80 25.48 -8.57
CA LYS A 491 27.09 25.29 -9.29
C LYS A 491 27.70 23.95 -8.96
N SER A 492 27.86 23.63 -7.67
CA SER A 492 28.48 22.39 -7.21
C SER A 492 27.70 21.15 -7.68
N PHE A 493 26.36 21.23 -7.75
CA PHE A 493 25.53 20.13 -8.24
C PHE A 493 25.84 19.79 -9.70
N VAL A 494 25.91 20.81 -10.57
CA VAL A 494 26.23 20.60 -11.98
C VAL A 494 27.68 20.09 -12.12
N ASP A 495 28.64 20.73 -11.46
CA ASP A 495 30.06 20.35 -11.51
C ASP A 495 30.31 18.90 -11.04
N THR A 496 29.46 18.40 -10.10
CA THR A 496 29.61 17.06 -9.51
C THR A 496 28.91 15.98 -10.31
N PHE A 497 27.67 16.21 -10.75
CA PHE A 497 26.81 15.13 -11.26
C PHE A 497 26.65 15.12 -12.78
N TRP A 498 26.84 16.26 -13.47
CA TRP A 498 26.61 16.34 -14.91
C TRP A 498 27.72 15.60 -15.68
N ILE A 499 27.31 14.64 -16.54
CA ILE A 499 28.23 13.90 -17.42
C ILE A 499 28.25 14.59 -18.77
N GLU A 500 29.33 15.33 -19.02
CA GLU A 500 29.51 16.07 -20.28
C GLU A 500 29.55 15.11 -21.48
N GLY A 501 28.84 15.47 -22.54
CA GLY A 501 28.70 14.66 -23.77
C GLY A 501 27.66 13.55 -23.72
N GLU A 502 27.21 13.11 -22.54
CA GLU A 502 26.18 12.08 -22.37
C GLU A 502 24.81 12.64 -21.97
N ALA A 503 24.77 13.90 -21.58
CA ALA A 503 23.59 14.71 -21.26
C ALA A 503 22.67 14.10 -20.16
N TYR A 504 23.26 13.51 -19.12
CA TYR A 504 22.55 13.00 -17.95
C TYR A 504 23.34 13.17 -16.66
N LEU A 505 22.80 12.77 -15.49
CA LEU A 505 23.42 12.90 -14.18
C LEU A 505 23.88 11.53 -13.68
N GLY A 506 25.14 11.45 -13.17
CA GLY A 506 25.60 10.30 -12.41
C GLY A 506 24.83 10.12 -11.12
N ASP A 507 24.83 8.92 -10.57
CA ASP A 507 23.95 8.53 -9.44
C ASP A 507 24.50 8.95 -8.07
N VAL A 508 25.79 8.70 -7.82
CA VAL A 508 26.45 9.00 -6.53
C VAL A 508 27.89 9.46 -6.77
N PHE A 509 28.29 10.54 -6.12
CA PHE A 509 29.68 10.95 -6.04
C PHE A 509 30.26 10.59 -4.67
N ARG A 510 31.37 9.84 -4.66
CA ARG A 510 32.07 9.44 -3.44
C ARG A 510 33.57 9.22 -3.71
N ASP A 511 34.43 9.58 -2.78
CA ASP A 511 35.90 9.37 -2.85
C ASP A 511 36.54 9.84 -4.17
N GLY A 512 36.02 10.93 -4.74
CA GLY A 512 36.53 11.47 -6.03
C GLY A 512 36.00 10.73 -7.27
N PHE A 513 35.13 9.76 -7.11
CA PHE A 513 34.54 8.96 -8.19
C PHE A 513 33.04 9.19 -8.34
N LEU A 514 32.57 9.43 -9.57
CA LEU A 514 31.14 9.53 -9.92
C LEU A 514 30.64 8.19 -10.47
N ASP A 515 29.68 7.60 -9.80
CA ASP A 515 28.95 6.42 -10.30
C ASP A 515 28.05 6.86 -11.47
N GLN A 516 28.34 6.33 -12.66
CA GLN A 516 27.64 6.67 -13.89
C GLN A 516 26.47 5.73 -14.22
N ALA A 517 26.07 4.86 -13.30
CA ALA A 517 24.93 3.97 -13.49
C ALA A 517 23.67 4.76 -13.84
N VAL A 518 22.97 4.35 -14.89
CA VAL A 518 21.71 4.98 -15.29
C VAL A 518 20.61 4.48 -14.38
N ARG A 519 20.25 5.33 -13.42
CA ARG A 519 19.20 5.09 -12.40
C ARG A 519 18.13 6.17 -12.45
N PRO A 520 16.90 5.92 -11.92
CA PRO A 520 15.80 6.85 -11.98
C PRO A 520 15.98 8.07 -11.08
N ASN A 521 16.89 8.02 -10.10
CA ASN A 521 17.11 9.05 -9.07
C ASN A 521 17.32 10.45 -9.66
N GLN A 522 18.02 10.55 -10.77
CA GLN A 522 18.30 11.80 -11.47
C GLN A 522 17.04 12.57 -11.91
N ILE A 523 15.89 11.88 -12.04
CA ILE A 523 14.63 12.53 -12.47
C ILE A 523 14.17 13.59 -11.47
N LEU A 524 14.51 13.41 -10.17
CA LEU A 524 14.15 14.36 -9.13
C LEU A 524 14.80 15.72 -9.33
N ALA A 525 15.99 15.79 -9.92
CA ALA A 525 16.63 17.06 -10.23
C ALA A 525 15.85 17.92 -11.24
N VAL A 526 14.92 17.32 -12.00
CA VAL A 526 14.04 18.03 -12.93
C VAL A 526 12.62 18.18 -12.38
N SER A 527 12.08 17.14 -11.76
CA SER A 527 10.66 17.11 -11.34
C SER A 527 10.35 18.01 -10.15
N LEU A 528 11.30 18.18 -9.21
CA LEU A 528 11.07 19.02 -8.02
C LEU A 528 10.77 20.48 -8.37
N PRO A 529 10.01 21.21 -7.52
CA PRO A 529 9.67 22.60 -7.77
C PRO A 529 10.89 23.49 -8.05
N TYR A 530 11.95 23.35 -7.29
CA TYR A 530 13.24 24.01 -7.53
C TYR A 530 14.24 23.01 -8.11
N SER A 531 14.64 23.25 -9.36
CA SER A 531 15.63 22.42 -10.06
C SER A 531 17.03 23.04 -9.93
N PRO A 532 18.07 22.27 -9.55
CA PRO A 532 19.45 22.76 -9.59
C PRO A 532 20.02 22.84 -11.01
N LEU A 533 19.29 22.38 -12.03
CA LEU A 533 19.70 22.35 -13.41
C LEU A 533 19.13 23.52 -14.22
N ASP A 534 19.88 23.99 -15.21
CA ASP A 534 19.33 24.84 -16.27
C ASP A 534 18.34 24.07 -17.14
N THR A 535 17.31 24.76 -17.64
CA THR A 535 16.25 24.16 -18.46
C THR A 535 16.78 23.45 -19.71
N ALA A 536 17.89 23.93 -20.28
CA ALA A 536 18.54 23.30 -21.43
C ALA A 536 19.04 21.86 -21.15
N LYS A 537 19.27 21.51 -19.87
CA LYS A 537 19.74 20.19 -19.46
C LYS A 537 18.59 19.20 -19.17
N TRP A 538 17.35 19.69 -18.98
CA TRP A 538 16.23 18.85 -18.59
C TRP A 538 15.89 17.78 -19.61
N VAL A 539 15.92 18.14 -20.91
CA VAL A 539 15.61 17.21 -22.01
C VAL A 539 16.55 16.01 -21.99
N GLY A 540 17.86 16.22 -21.80
CA GLY A 540 18.85 15.14 -21.76
C GLY A 540 18.58 14.15 -20.63
N VAL A 541 18.34 14.66 -19.41
CA VAL A 541 18.00 13.81 -18.23
C VAL A 541 16.74 12.99 -18.49
N VAL A 542 15.67 13.66 -18.97
CA VAL A 542 14.37 13.01 -19.20
C VAL A 542 14.44 11.95 -20.29
N GLU A 543 15.09 12.23 -21.41
CA GLU A 543 15.23 11.28 -22.52
C GLU A 543 16.13 10.09 -22.14
N LYS A 544 17.19 10.30 -21.32
CA LYS A 544 18.02 9.21 -20.81
C LYS A 544 17.18 8.27 -19.93
N VAL A 545 16.38 8.80 -19.01
CA VAL A 545 15.48 8.02 -18.15
C VAL A 545 14.41 7.31 -18.98
N LYS A 546 13.77 8.01 -19.92
CA LYS A 546 12.74 7.45 -20.79
C LYS A 546 13.28 6.27 -21.61
N LYS A 547 14.43 6.44 -22.23
CA LYS A 547 15.04 5.43 -23.13
C LYS A 547 15.43 4.16 -22.38
N HIS A 548 16.05 4.28 -21.21
CA HIS A 548 16.67 3.16 -20.52
C HIS A 548 15.83 2.55 -19.38
N LEU A 549 14.92 3.32 -18.79
CA LEU A 549 14.25 2.93 -17.56
C LEU A 549 12.72 2.82 -17.66
N LEU A 550 12.08 3.57 -18.59
CA LEU A 550 10.62 3.56 -18.69
C LEU A 550 10.12 2.19 -19.20
N THR A 551 9.14 1.65 -18.48
CA THR A 551 8.39 0.44 -18.82
C THR A 551 6.90 0.76 -18.86
N PRO A 552 6.03 -0.15 -19.30
CA PRO A 552 4.58 0.07 -19.25
C PRO A 552 3.98 0.27 -17.86
N VAL A 553 4.74 -0.03 -16.77
CA VAL A 553 4.24 -0.07 -15.38
C VAL A 553 5.06 0.77 -14.39
N GLY A 554 6.00 1.58 -14.85
CA GLY A 554 6.85 2.42 -14.00
C GLY A 554 8.28 2.53 -14.50
N LEU A 555 9.20 2.92 -13.62
CA LEU A 555 10.64 3.05 -13.95
C LEU A 555 11.44 1.91 -13.35
N ARG A 556 12.34 1.32 -14.14
CA ARG A 556 13.39 0.43 -13.65
C ARG A 556 14.35 1.18 -12.73
N THR A 557 14.85 0.50 -11.73
CA THR A 557 15.84 1.02 -10.78
C THR A 557 17.27 1.03 -11.32
N LEU A 558 17.51 0.30 -12.41
CA LEU A 558 18.80 0.23 -13.11
C LEU A 558 18.57 -0.07 -14.60
N SER A 559 19.40 0.52 -15.47
CA SER A 559 19.39 0.22 -16.91
C SER A 559 19.67 -1.24 -17.18
N PRO A 560 18.94 -1.89 -18.14
CA PRO A 560 19.25 -3.24 -18.59
C PRO A 560 20.66 -3.41 -19.23
N GLU A 561 21.29 -2.31 -19.60
CA GLU A 561 22.66 -2.30 -20.16
C GLU A 561 23.75 -2.40 -19.06
N ASP A 562 23.37 -2.22 -17.78
CA ASP A 562 24.31 -2.37 -16.67
C ASP A 562 24.55 -3.85 -16.34
N LYS A 563 25.82 -4.19 -16.10
CA LYS A 563 26.23 -5.56 -15.74
C LYS A 563 25.61 -6.11 -14.45
N SER A 564 25.16 -5.23 -13.57
CA SER A 564 24.52 -5.57 -12.28
C SER A 564 23.02 -5.70 -12.40
N TYR A 565 22.45 -5.51 -13.60
CA TYR A 565 21.02 -5.56 -13.84
C TYR A 565 20.41 -6.93 -13.51
N LYS A 566 19.29 -6.93 -12.84
CA LYS A 566 18.48 -8.11 -12.50
C LYS A 566 17.03 -7.85 -12.89
N GLY A 567 16.61 -8.50 -14.00
CA GLY A 567 15.30 -8.28 -14.60
C GLY A 567 14.14 -9.01 -13.91
N ARG A 568 14.42 -9.91 -12.93
CA ARG A 568 13.41 -10.72 -12.24
C ARG A 568 13.52 -10.55 -10.73
N TYR A 569 12.38 -10.35 -10.08
CA TYR A 569 12.24 -10.32 -8.62
C TYR A 569 11.60 -11.62 -8.16
N GLU A 570 12.40 -12.66 -7.97
CA GLU A 570 11.93 -14.02 -7.67
C GLU A 570 12.92 -14.80 -6.79
N GLY A 571 12.51 -15.97 -6.31
CA GLY A 571 13.33 -16.84 -5.48
C GLY A 571 13.25 -16.50 -3.98
N ASP A 572 14.26 -16.90 -3.22
CA ASP A 572 14.35 -16.68 -1.79
C ASP A 572 14.59 -15.19 -1.42
N GLY A 573 14.56 -14.88 -0.12
CA GLY A 573 14.75 -13.51 0.35
C GLY A 573 16.04 -12.87 -0.12
N LEU A 574 17.16 -13.59 -0.08
CA LEU A 574 18.47 -13.04 -0.49
C LEU A 574 18.50 -12.71 -1.98
N THR A 575 17.91 -13.57 -2.81
CA THR A 575 17.85 -13.37 -4.27
C THR A 575 16.96 -12.17 -4.61
N ARG A 576 15.80 -12.05 -3.95
CA ARG A 576 14.88 -10.92 -4.14
C ARG A 576 15.49 -9.60 -3.68
N ASP A 577 16.08 -9.55 -2.48
CA ASP A 577 16.72 -8.33 -1.95
C ASP A 577 17.87 -7.87 -2.86
N ALA A 578 18.60 -8.82 -3.45
CA ALA A 578 19.64 -8.51 -4.43
C ALA A 578 19.11 -7.93 -5.76
N ALA A 579 17.81 -8.09 -6.08
CA ALA A 579 17.16 -7.56 -7.28
C ALA A 579 16.36 -6.27 -7.02
N TYR A 580 15.97 -6.00 -5.76
CA TYR A 580 14.98 -5.01 -5.37
C TYR A 580 15.24 -3.60 -5.91
N HIS A 581 16.53 -3.18 -5.98
CA HIS A 581 16.96 -1.90 -6.54
C HIS A 581 18.01 -2.08 -7.68
N GLN A 582 18.01 -3.25 -8.34
CA GLN A 582 18.96 -3.58 -9.42
C GLN A 582 18.25 -3.96 -10.74
N GLY A 583 17.14 -3.33 -11.03
CA GLY A 583 16.39 -3.56 -12.26
C GLY A 583 14.86 -3.62 -12.07
N THR A 584 14.41 -3.99 -10.88
CA THR A 584 12.98 -3.99 -10.50
C THR A 584 12.33 -2.64 -10.79
N VAL A 585 11.10 -2.71 -11.30
CA VAL A 585 10.30 -1.52 -11.67
C VAL A 585 9.50 -1.01 -10.48
N TRP A 586 9.52 0.31 -10.27
CA TRP A 586 8.79 0.98 -9.21
C TRP A 586 7.79 2.01 -9.78
N PRO A 587 6.47 1.82 -9.56
CA PRO A 587 5.43 2.72 -10.10
C PRO A 587 5.45 4.12 -9.53
N TRP A 588 5.83 4.32 -8.26
CA TRP A 588 5.77 5.64 -7.60
C TRP A 588 6.57 6.72 -8.33
N LEU A 589 7.65 6.32 -9.00
CA LEU A 589 8.53 7.21 -9.76
C LEU A 589 7.84 7.83 -11.00
N ILE A 590 6.72 7.25 -11.45
CA ILE A 590 6.06 7.69 -12.69
C ILE A 590 5.51 9.10 -12.58
N ALA A 591 5.08 9.52 -11.38
CA ALA A 591 4.62 10.88 -11.16
C ALA A 591 5.75 11.90 -11.32
N HIS A 592 6.94 11.61 -10.80
CA HIS A 592 8.12 12.44 -10.98
C HIS A 592 8.61 12.44 -12.43
N PHE A 593 8.59 11.27 -13.08
CA PHE A 593 8.89 11.19 -14.51
C PHE A 593 7.91 12.04 -15.34
N GLY A 594 6.62 11.91 -15.10
CA GLY A 594 5.59 12.67 -15.84
C GLY A 594 5.71 14.16 -15.62
N GLU A 595 5.96 14.62 -14.40
CA GLU A 595 6.20 16.04 -14.10
C GLU A 595 7.46 16.56 -14.79
N ALA A 596 8.56 15.81 -14.75
CA ALA A 596 9.79 16.15 -15.44
C ALA A 596 9.61 16.15 -16.96
N TYR A 597 8.89 15.16 -17.50
CA TYR A 597 8.59 15.06 -18.93
C TYR A 597 7.75 16.26 -19.40
N MET A 598 6.72 16.64 -18.63
CA MET A 598 5.93 17.85 -18.91
C MET A 598 6.78 19.11 -18.86
N LYS A 599 7.68 19.26 -17.88
CA LYS A 599 8.57 20.42 -17.75
C LYS A 599 9.53 20.54 -18.93
N ALA A 600 10.11 19.42 -19.38
CA ALA A 600 11.13 19.37 -20.44
C ALA A 600 10.56 19.44 -21.86
N ALA A 601 9.31 19.05 -22.08
CA ALA A 601 8.71 18.97 -23.41
C ALA A 601 8.52 20.36 -24.04
N GLU A 602 8.86 20.49 -25.33
CA GLU A 602 8.54 21.66 -26.16
C GLU A 602 7.04 21.68 -26.51
N ASP A 603 6.53 20.53 -26.96
CA ASP A 603 5.10 20.32 -27.23
C ASP A 603 4.41 19.72 -25.99
N LYS A 604 3.77 20.59 -25.20
CA LYS A 604 3.06 20.22 -23.98
C LYS A 604 1.83 19.36 -24.25
N ALA A 605 1.12 19.60 -25.36
CA ALA A 605 -0.07 18.85 -25.72
C ALA A 605 0.26 17.40 -26.11
N ALA A 606 1.31 17.19 -26.91
CA ALA A 606 1.81 15.87 -27.23
C ALA A 606 2.33 15.13 -25.98
N ALA A 607 3.03 15.82 -25.08
CA ALA A 607 3.52 15.24 -23.83
C ALA A 607 2.36 14.81 -22.90
N LYS A 608 1.34 15.66 -22.74
CA LYS A 608 0.13 15.34 -21.96
C LYS A 608 -0.59 14.12 -22.54
N THR A 609 -0.78 14.09 -23.87
CA THR A 609 -1.42 12.96 -24.58
C THR A 609 -0.65 11.66 -24.34
N PHE A 610 0.69 11.68 -24.47
CA PHE A 610 1.54 10.51 -24.19
C PHE A 610 1.34 9.99 -22.75
N LEU A 611 1.41 10.87 -21.77
CA LEU A 611 1.31 10.48 -20.36
C LEU A 611 -0.10 9.97 -20.00
N LEU A 612 -1.17 10.59 -20.50
CA LEU A 612 -2.54 10.11 -20.29
C LEU A 612 -2.74 8.72 -20.90
N ASN A 613 -2.27 8.48 -22.12
CA ASN A 613 -2.34 7.17 -22.76
C ASN A 613 -1.52 6.11 -21.99
N TYR A 614 -0.36 6.50 -21.46
CA TYR A 614 0.47 5.65 -20.63
C TYR A 614 -0.30 5.22 -19.36
N ILE A 615 -0.86 6.16 -18.59
CA ILE A 615 -1.57 5.87 -17.34
C ILE A 615 -2.82 5.01 -17.62
N ARG A 616 -3.62 5.36 -18.63
CA ARG A 616 -4.82 4.59 -19.02
C ARG A 616 -4.46 3.15 -19.34
N THR A 617 -3.39 2.94 -20.12
CA THR A 617 -2.93 1.58 -20.50
C THR A 617 -2.46 0.80 -19.28
N PHE A 618 -1.69 1.43 -18.38
CA PHE A 618 -1.27 0.79 -17.15
C PHE A 618 -2.46 0.35 -16.30
N LEU A 619 -3.42 1.23 -16.05
CA LEU A 619 -4.58 0.93 -15.21
C LEU A 619 -5.51 -0.11 -15.81
N ARG A 620 -5.79 -0.05 -17.12
CA ARG A 620 -6.60 -1.07 -17.80
C ARG A 620 -6.03 -2.47 -17.62
N ASN A 621 -4.72 -2.61 -17.66
CA ASN A 621 -4.05 -3.91 -17.61
C ASN A 621 -3.88 -4.41 -16.18
N HIS A 622 -3.59 -3.51 -15.22
CA HIS A 622 -3.16 -3.91 -13.89
C HIS A 622 -4.27 -3.99 -12.84
N MET A 623 -5.32 -3.15 -12.94
CA MET A 623 -6.35 -3.06 -11.88
C MET A 623 -7.21 -4.33 -11.70
N THR A 624 -7.09 -5.30 -12.59
CA THR A 624 -7.72 -6.64 -12.50
C THR A 624 -6.68 -7.77 -12.46
N GLU A 625 -5.45 -7.44 -12.04
CA GLU A 625 -4.33 -8.37 -11.89
C GLU A 625 -3.80 -8.27 -10.46
N ALA A 626 -3.31 -9.35 -9.88
CA ALA A 626 -2.85 -9.41 -8.49
C ALA A 626 -3.91 -8.86 -7.49
N GLY A 627 -3.68 -7.73 -6.85
CA GLY A 627 -4.67 -7.07 -5.98
C GLY A 627 -5.73 -6.34 -6.80
N ILE A 628 -6.96 -6.88 -6.87
CA ILE A 628 -8.05 -6.28 -7.65
C ILE A 628 -8.37 -4.89 -7.11
N GLY A 629 -8.31 -3.90 -8.00
CA GLY A 629 -8.52 -2.50 -7.65
C GLY A 629 -7.35 -1.84 -6.91
N CYS A 630 -6.20 -2.49 -6.81
CA CYS A 630 -5.00 -2.02 -6.13
C CYS A 630 -3.85 -1.79 -7.11
N ILE A 631 -2.83 -1.05 -6.69
CA ILE A 631 -1.58 -0.91 -7.43
C ILE A 631 -0.47 -1.61 -6.65
N SER A 632 0.18 -2.57 -7.31
CA SER A 632 1.29 -3.32 -6.71
C SER A 632 2.49 -2.43 -6.38
N GLU A 633 3.30 -2.89 -5.46
CA GLU A 633 4.51 -2.23 -5.01
C GLU A 633 5.55 -2.12 -6.12
N ILE A 634 5.88 -3.24 -6.71
CA ILE A 634 6.95 -3.40 -7.71
C ILE A 634 6.52 -4.35 -8.83
N PHE A 635 7.30 -4.33 -9.91
CA PHE A 635 7.15 -5.25 -11.03
C PHE A 635 8.53 -5.77 -11.48
N ASP A 636 8.55 -6.92 -12.15
CA ASP A 636 9.75 -7.40 -12.81
C ASP A 636 10.31 -6.35 -13.78
N GLY A 637 11.63 -6.23 -13.85
CA GLY A 637 12.32 -5.37 -14.81
C GLY A 637 12.15 -5.81 -16.25
N ASP A 638 12.01 -7.13 -16.46
CA ASP A 638 11.82 -7.74 -17.79
C ASP A 638 10.34 -8.00 -18.08
N ALA A 639 9.97 -7.92 -19.35
CA ALA A 639 8.64 -8.32 -19.81
C ALA A 639 8.33 -9.80 -19.41
N PRO A 640 7.08 -10.10 -19.05
CA PRO A 640 5.87 -9.28 -19.15
C PRO A 640 5.66 -8.28 -18.01
N HIS A 641 6.67 -8.00 -17.16
CA HIS A 641 6.58 -7.11 -16.00
C HIS A 641 5.56 -7.60 -14.95
N ARG A 642 5.77 -8.83 -14.46
CA ARG A 642 4.87 -9.44 -13.46
C ARG A 642 4.83 -8.58 -12.20
N PRO A 643 3.62 -8.35 -11.61
CA PRO A 643 3.49 -7.64 -10.35
C PRO A 643 4.08 -8.46 -9.20
N ASN A 644 4.77 -7.79 -8.29
CA ASN A 644 5.47 -8.35 -7.15
C ASN A 644 5.35 -7.43 -5.92
N GLY A 645 5.94 -7.87 -4.81
CA GLY A 645 5.88 -7.13 -3.54
C GLY A 645 4.49 -7.17 -2.91
N CYS A 646 4.11 -6.07 -2.27
CA CYS A 646 2.75 -5.85 -1.76
C CYS A 646 1.76 -5.76 -2.91
N ILE A 647 0.55 -6.29 -2.70
CA ILE A 647 -0.54 -6.17 -3.70
C ILE A 647 -1.12 -4.76 -3.77
N SER A 648 -0.93 -3.96 -2.73
CA SER A 648 -1.47 -2.62 -2.60
C SER A 648 -0.44 -1.70 -1.93
N GLN A 649 0.10 -0.73 -2.67
CA GLN A 649 1.15 0.16 -2.20
C GLN A 649 0.73 1.63 -2.28
N ALA A 650 0.89 2.34 -1.16
CA ALA A 650 0.44 3.72 -0.98
C ALA A 650 1.05 4.68 -1.99
N TRP A 651 2.38 4.74 -2.10
CA TRP A 651 3.05 5.68 -3.01
C TRP A 651 2.83 5.37 -4.50
N SER A 652 2.55 4.09 -4.86
CA SER A 652 2.19 3.73 -6.23
C SER A 652 0.83 4.31 -6.61
N ALA A 653 -0.19 4.14 -5.76
CA ALA A 653 -1.51 4.72 -5.97
C ALA A 653 -1.47 6.26 -5.92
N ALA A 654 -0.80 6.82 -4.92
CA ALA A 654 -0.64 8.26 -4.73
C ALA A 654 0.05 8.94 -5.93
N GLY A 655 1.10 8.31 -6.47
CA GLY A 655 1.81 8.79 -7.63
C GLY A 655 0.91 8.92 -8.86
N LEU A 656 0.07 7.91 -9.11
CA LEU A 656 -0.88 7.94 -10.23
C LEU A 656 -1.97 9.00 -10.05
N ILE A 657 -2.53 9.15 -8.82
CA ILE A 657 -3.47 10.24 -8.52
C ILE A 657 -2.82 11.59 -8.80
N ARG A 658 -1.60 11.81 -8.29
CA ARG A 658 -0.87 13.06 -8.47
C ARG A 658 -0.62 13.36 -9.95
N LEU A 659 -0.21 12.36 -10.73
CA LEU A 659 0.05 12.55 -12.14
C LEU A 659 -1.23 12.88 -12.92
N TYR A 660 -2.35 12.19 -12.66
CA TYR A 660 -3.63 12.54 -13.28
C TYR A 660 -4.05 13.98 -13.00
N MET A 661 -3.97 14.41 -11.74
CA MET A 661 -4.35 15.77 -11.35
C MET A 661 -3.44 16.82 -11.99
N LEU A 662 -2.12 16.57 -12.00
CA LEU A 662 -1.16 17.46 -12.63
C LEU A 662 -1.45 17.65 -14.12
N LEU A 663 -1.76 16.58 -14.85
CA LEU A 663 -2.03 16.62 -16.29
C LEU A 663 -3.34 17.36 -16.62
N ASN A 664 -4.32 17.35 -15.71
CA ASN A 664 -5.59 18.03 -15.91
C ASN A 664 -5.60 19.49 -15.42
N ASP A 665 -4.69 19.88 -14.51
CA ASP A 665 -4.49 21.25 -14.10
C ASP A 665 -3.65 22.07 -15.13
N THR A 666 -3.02 21.41 -16.10
CA THR A 666 -2.22 22.04 -17.14
C THR A 666 -3.14 22.47 -18.30
N PRO A 667 -3.27 23.78 -18.61
CA PRO A 667 -4.06 24.23 -19.76
C PRO A 667 -3.57 23.60 -21.07
N ASP A 668 -4.50 23.28 -21.96
CA ASP A 668 -4.20 22.94 -23.36
C ASP A 668 -3.79 24.22 -24.12
N THR A 669 -2.54 24.70 -23.92
CA THR A 669 -2.02 25.90 -24.65
C THR A 669 -1.12 25.48 -25.80
#